data_8e59bfb0dda11b00404170d63fda111d
#
_entry.id   8e59bfb0dda11b00404170d63fda111d
#
_cell.length_a   1.000
_cell.length_b   1.000
_cell.length_c   1.000
_cell.angle_alpha   90.00
_cell.angle_beta   90.00
_cell.angle_gamma   90.00
#
_symmetry.space_group_name_H-M   'P 1'
#
loop_
_entity.id
_entity.type
_entity.pdbx_description
1 polymer ?
#
loop_
_entity_poly.entity_id
_entity_poly.type
_entity_poly.pdbx_seq_one_letter_code
_entity_poly.pdbx_strand_id
1 'polypeptide(L)'
;MSVTQKLVTTNFNVESAASFVDSFANNDYFIFAGKHTPYPGSDANLTTPDNSLKSTNLDVYDNMIFAKRVTSSDVIHSIAKHLWTSNTFFYKYDHTDGSLYDKNFYTVVDDSTEYNVYKCLFNASNSSVIINSTSSPSGKSVTADPVGDGYIWKYMYSITKTQYEKFATTNYIPVIANTAIQAVALPGAIEVIDIISGGRGYDNYIDNAIFRTTDLSLDGINTNYGAPDTAAAEDDYYRGCVIKIKTSTSGAAGQHRRIIDYRGVGGPKRFILDSAFTTAPAAGDTYEVYPYVYVWGDGTETVAAEGRAIIGSASSNSIIEIEMLEVGANYRYGESYAGETTDTIPITIDSAFIDLPVTVSSAASFQAAVLQPIISPPGGHGFDPISEFGAKRICVSTKFINSEGGRISTSNDFRQVGLIKNPLYTNVDLILNTATTIGGSFKIGDTVRQFKQLKLHGNVSVTTSSNVITKTKQGLISLNVAIANGGSNYSTDATVFANNDGTGGSGFAATVTLTANVVTTVTVSNPGSNYTSLPILQVNATTGSAAQLIPAFANPQTPIFKDSFSTGDYVLVTKGSNIFLSTVSNVPQDYQITATTNALFTAIDCDISALVLQASGKITSISAGQITLSNVAGIFTEGSRVIGLTSNVTSVIATTNITPTIQVNDIAASGFVTPTQLTRLIGTFPAGAETFNEDEVIKQTGLVSYAEARGAFHSIALVGGDNNDTMYISNKFSTFNLDPDGVRPIIGLTSGAQLQNLTNKYPGDFVVGSGQVLYIENLDAITRAGNKSEIIKIILEF
;
A
#
# COMPACT_ATOMS: atom_id res chain seq x y z
N MET A 1 7.21 3.91 -43.05
CA MET A 1 7.19 3.40 -41.67
C MET A 1 6.21 4.28 -40.89
N SER A 2 5.18 3.69 -40.33
CA SER A 2 4.25 4.39 -39.44
C SER A 2 5.01 4.67 -38.13
N VAL A 3 5.22 5.93 -37.79
CA VAL A 3 5.78 6.33 -36.50
C VAL A 3 4.62 6.22 -35.49
N THR A 4 4.62 5.17 -34.69
CA THR A 4 3.69 5.05 -33.56
C THR A 4 4.27 5.78 -32.34
N GLN A 5 3.58 6.82 -31.88
CA GLN A 5 3.86 7.43 -30.58
C GLN A 5 3.24 6.54 -29.48
N LYS A 6 4.01 6.24 -28.45
CA LYS A 6 3.58 5.42 -27.31
C LYS A 6 3.90 6.15 -26.02
N LEU A 7 2.97 6.12 -25.08
CA LEU A 7 3.14 6.63 -23.73
C LEU A 7 2.85 5.50 -22.73
N VAL A 8 3.81 5.23 -21.86
CA VAL A 8 3.60 4.46 -20.63
C VAL A 8 3.38 5.48 -19.52
N THR A 9 2.19 5.52 -18.96
CA THR A 9 1.81 6.52 -17.95
C THR A 9 2.48 6.21 -16.60
N THR A 10 2.69 7.23 -15.78
CA THR A 10 3.17 7.06 -14.40
C THR A 10 2.23 6.15 -13.59
N ASN A 11 0.93 6.26 -13.79
CA ASN A 11 -0.06 5.39 -13.12
C ASN A 11 0.17 3.91 -13.43
N PHE A 12 0.49 3.54 -14.67
CA PHE A 12 0.82 2.15 -15.01
C PHE A 12 2.05 1.66 -14.25
N ASN A 13 3.08 2.49 -14.11
CA ASN A 13 4.30 2.15 -13.38
C ASN A 13 4.01 2.03 -11.86
N VAL A 14 3.19 2.92 -11.31
CA VAL A 14 2.76 2.86 -9.89
C VAL A 14 1.96 1.58 -9.62
N GLU A 15 1.01 1.23 -10.48
CA GLU A 15 0.23 -0.02 -10.38
C GLU A 15 1.13 -1.27 -10.51
N SER A 16 2.14 -1.22 -11.38
CA SER A 16 3.12 -2.30 -11.51
C SER A 16 3.93 -2.46 -10.23
N ALA A 17 4.38 -1.35 -9.63
CA ALA A 17 5.07 -1.35 -8.34
C ALA A 17 4.17 -1.88 -7.21
N ALA A 18 2.90 -1.46 -7.15
CA ALA A 18 1.93 -1.92 -6.16
C ALA A 18 1.68 -3.43 -6.29
N SER A 19 1.48 -3.93 -7.51
CA SER A 19 1.34 -5.38 -7.77
C SER A 19 2.55 -6.18 -7.31
N PHE A 20 3.75 -5.62 -7.44
CA PHE A 20 4.97 -6.26 -6.95
C PHE A 20 5.01 -6.26 -5.40
N VAL A 21 4.66 -5.16 -4.73
CA VAL A 21 4.55 -5.09 -3.26
C VAL A 21 3.54 -6.13 -2.74
N ASP A 22 2.37 -6.21 -3.36
CA ASP A 22 1.32 -7.16 -2.99
C ASP A 22 1.75 -8.62 -3.16
N SER A 23 2.65 -8.88 -4.11
CA SER A 23 3.15 -10.23 -4.37
C SER A 23 3.95 -10.82 -3.19
N PHE A 24 4.46 -10.00 -2.26
CA PHE A 24 5.16 -10.46 -1.04
C PHE A 24 4.23 -11.20 -0.07
N ALA A 25 2.93 -11.01 -0.16
CA ALA A 25 1.96 -11.74 0.66
C ALA A 25 1.85 -13.23 0.29
N ASN A 26 2.16 -13.56 -0.97
CA ASN A 26 1.93 -14.90 -1.54
C ASN A 26 3.18 -15.56 -2.11
N ASN A 27 4.34 -14.94 -2.01
CA ASN A 27 5.60 -15.46 -2.51
C ASN A 27 6.71 -15.30 -1.46
N ASP A 28 7.70 -16.18 -1.54
CA ASP A 28 8.89 -16.09 -0.71
C ASP A 28 9.98 -15.32 -1.45
N TYR A 29 10.41 -14.21 -0.85
CA TYR A 29 11.50 -13.39 -1.36
C TYR A 29 12.68 -13.43 -0.40
N PHE A 30 13.89 -13.43 -0.97
CA PHE A 30 15.13 -13.40 -0.20
C PHE A 30 16.08 -12.36 -0.79
N ILE A 31 16.64 -11.52 0.08
CA ILE A 31 17.83 -10.75 -0.25
C ILE A 31 19.02 -11.64 0.03
N PHE A 32 19.88 -11.83 -0.96
CA PHE A 32 21.12 -12.60 -0.81
C PHE A 32 22.35 -11.71 -0.88
N ALA A 33 23.43 -12.19 -0.24
CA ALA A 33 24.78 -11.68 -0.41
C ALA A 33 25.71 -12.81 -0.87
N GLY A 34 26.66 -12.47 -1.70
CA GLY A 34 27.51 -13.47 -2.32
C GLY A 34 28.82 -12.93 -2.86
N LYS A 35 29.57 -13.78 -3.56
CA LYS A 35 30.87 -13.50 -4.17
C LYS A 35 31.89 -13.05 -3.14
N HIS A 36 32.38 -14.01 -2.32
CA HIS A 36 33.47 -13.71 -1.40
C HIS A 36 34.81 -13.55 -2.12
N THR A 37 34.98 -14.24 -3.26
CA THR A 37 36.20 -14.13 -4.08
C THR A 37 36.30 -12.80 -4.82
N PRO A 38 37.52 -12.21 -4.94
CA PRO A 38 37.72 -10.97 -5.69
C PRO A 38 37.24 -11.02 -7.15
N TYR A 39 36.96 -9.86 -7.73
CA TYR A 39 36.72 -9.78 -9.18
C TYR A 39 38.00 -10.07 -9.97
N PRO A 40 37.88 -10.59 -11.23
CA PRO A 40 39.04 -10.79 -12.08
C PRO A 40 39.86 -9.50 -12.25
N GLY A 41 41.10 -9.55 -11.80
CA GLY A 41 42.04 -8.43 -11.90
C GLY A 41 42.08 -7.49 -10.71
N SER A 42 41.00 -7.06 -10.15
CA SER A 42 40.93 -6.21 -8.95
C SER A 42 39.47 -5.89 -8.58
N ASP A 43 39.17 -5.71 -7.31
CA ASP A 43 37.87 -5.22 -6.81
C ASP A 43 37.55 -3.80 -7.28
N ALA A 44 38.57 -3.02 -7.69
CA ALA A 44 38.35 -1.70 -8.30
C ALA A 44 37.69 -1.75 -9.70
N ASN A 45 37.63 -2.93 -10.33
CA ASN A 45 37.04 -3.13 -11.64
C ASN A 45 35.70 -3.89 -11.49
N LEU A 46 34.67 -3.21 -11.03
CA LEU A 46 33.34 -3.78 -10.94
C LEU A 46 32.86 -4.23 -12.34
N THR A 47 32.52 -5.49 -12.47
CA THR A 47 31.91 -5.99 -13.70
C THR A 47 30.42 -5.72 -13.69
N THR A 48 29.85 -5.35 -14.83
CA THR A 48 28.38 -5.26 -14.94
C THR A 48 27.77 -6.65 -14.71
N PRO A 49 26.70 -6.77 -13.90
CA PRO A 49 25.98 -8.03 -13.75
C PRO A 49 25.50 -8.55 -15.09
N ASP A 50 25.66 -9.86 -15.31
CA ASP A 50 25.23 -10.54 -16.54
C ASP A 50 23.80 -11.05 -16.37
N ASN A 51 22.93 -10.77 -17.35
CA ASN A 51 21.52 -11.22 -17.37
C ASN A 51 21.33 -12.48 -18.24
N SER A 52 22.38 -13.25 -18.49
CA SER A 52 22.24 -14.53 -19.17
C SER A 52 21.57 -15.59 -18.29
N LEU A 53 20.95 -16.59 -18.93
CA LEU A 53 20.39 -17.74 -18.22
C LEU A 53 21.45 -18.48 -17.40
N LYS A 54 22.71 -18.51 -17.89
CA LYS A 54 23.81 -19.08 -17.11
C LYS A 54 24.03 -18.30 -15.83
N SER A 55 24.12 -16.97 -15.91
CA SER A 55 24.35 -16.12 -14.74
C SER A 55 23.22 -16.26 -13.72
N THR A 56 21.98 -16.11 -14.15
CA THR A 56 20.82 -16.10 -13.25
C THR A 56 20.47 -17.47 -12.67
N ASN A 57 20.74 -18.57 -13.39
CA ASN A 57 20.38 -19.92 -12.93
C ASN A 57 21.56 -20.71 -12.34
N LEU A 58 22.80 -20.27 -12.54
CA LEU A 58 23.97 -20.99 -12.03
C LEU A 58 24.93 -20.08 -11.28
N ASP A 59 25.52 -19.07 -11.95
CA ASP A 59 26.62 -18.30 -11.36
C ASP A 59 26.22 -17.55 -10.08
N VAL A 60 24.98 -17.05 -10.01
CA VAL A 60 24.43 -16.41 -8.80
C VAL A 60 24.38 -17.39 -7.63
N TYR A 61 23.94 -18.62 -7.87
CA TYR A 61 23.88 -19.64 -6.82
C TYR A 61 25.28 -20.10 -6.39
N ASP A 62 26.21 -20.23 -7.32
CA ASP A 62 27.60 -20.61 -7.02
C ASP A 62 28.32 -19.51 -6.23
N ASN A 63 27.98 -18.25 -6.48
CA ASN A 63 28.54 -17.10 -5.77
C ASN A 63 27.83 -16.80 -4.44
N MET A 64 26.56 -17.17 -4.28
CA MET A 64 25.77 -16.87 -3.10
C MET A 64 26.37 -17.48 -1.84
N ILE A 65 26.55 -16.69 -0.80
CA ILE A 65 27.03 -17.15 0.49
C ILE A 65 25.86 -17.40 1.41
N PHE A 66 25.00 -16.39 1.58
CA PHE A 66 23.83 -16.45 2.44
C PHE A 66 22.69 -15.62 1.86
N ALA A 67 21.49 -15.88 2.33
CA ALA A 67 20.32 -15.09 2.02
C ALA A 67 19.50 -14.85 3.29
N LYS A 68 18.60 -13.86 3.24
CA LYS A 68 17.63 -13.61 4.31
C LYS A 68 16.27 -13.36 3.72
N ARG A 69 15.27 -14.01 4.31
CA ARG A 69 13.87 -13.82 3.89
C ARG A 69 13.44 -12.38 4.15
N VAL A 70 12.71 -11.83 3.19
CA VAL A 70 12.00 -10.56 3.30
C VAL A 70 10.51 -10.79 3.15
N THR A 71 9.74 -10.03 3.91
CA THR A 71 8.28 -10.14 4.01
C THR A 71 7.62 -8.84 3.54
N SER A 72 6.29 -8.80 3.52
CA SER A 72 5.55 -7.56 3.22
C SER A 72 5.87 -6.40 4.17
N SER A 73 6.40 -6.67 5.37
CA SER A 73 6.87 -5.60 6.27
C SER A 73 8.24 -5.03 5.89
N ASP A 74 8.96 -5.65 4.96
CA ASP A 74 10.31 -5.31 4.53
C ASP A 74 10.33 -4.64 3.14
N VAL A 75 9.17 -4.33 2.59
CA VAL A 75 8.98 -3.68 1.29
C VAL A 75 8.04 -2.49 1.41
N ILE A 76 8.37 -1.40 0.72
CA ILE A 76 7.56 -0.17 0.74
C ILE A 76 7.78 0.64 -0.53
N HIS A 77 6.75 1.38 -0.96
CA HIS A 77 6.88 2.38 -2.01
C HIS A 77 7.83 3.49 -1.62
N SER A 78 8.60 4.00 -2.58
CA SER A 78 9.62 5.02 -2.36
C SER A 78 9.57 6.11 -3.43
N ILE A 79 9.86 7.34 -3.00
CA ILE A 79 9.96 8.52 -3.86
C ILE A 79 11.32 9.18 -3.66
N ALA A 80 11.70 10.09 -4.56
CA ALA A 80 12.94 10.86 -4.45
C ALA A 80 12.96 11.66 -3.15
N LYS A 81 14.15 11.81 -2.56
CA LYS A 81 14.32 12.57 -1.32
C LYS A 81 14.70 14.01 -1.63
N HIS A 82 13.80 14.94 -1.36
CA HIS A 82 14.01 16.37 -1.46
C HIS A 82 14.01 16.98 -0.06
N LEU A 83 15.20 17.11 0.55
CA LEU A 83 15.33 17.76 1.85
C LEU A 83 15.07 19.26 1.71
N TRP A 84 14.27 19.82 2.62
CA TRP A 84 14.10 21.26 2.67
C TRP A 84 15.41 21.92 3.09
N THR A 85 15.80 22.92 2.34
CA THR A 85 16.92 23.83 2.69
C THR A 85 16.51 25.25 2.34
N SER A 86 16.87 26.19 3.20
CA SER A 86 16.59 27.61 2.96
C SER A 86 17.17 28.07 1.62
N ASN A 87 16.45 28.94 0.93
CA ASN A 87 16.78 29.48 -0.38
C ASN A 87 16.75 28.44 -1.53
N THR A 88 15.92 27.40 -1.39
CA THR A 88 15.68 26.41 -2.44
C THR A 88 14.35 26.67 -3.13
N PHE A 89 14.32 26.52 -4.45
CA PHE A 89 13.10 26.58 -5.23
C PHE A 89 12.40 25.21 -5.20
N PHE A 90 11.09 25.22 -4.92
CA PHE A 90 10.22 24.05 -5.06
C PHE A 90 9.12 24.34 -6.09
N TYR A 91 8.84 23.36 -6.93
CA TYR A 91 7.72 23.43 -7.85
C TYR A 91 6.41 23.30 -7.07
N LYS A 92 5.39 23.99 -7.51
CA LYS A 92 4.04 23.79 -6.98
C LYS A 92 3.39 22.58 -7.66
N TYR A 93 2.47 21.93 -6.96
CA TYR A 93 1.59 20.94 -7.55
C TYR A 93 0.72 21.60 -8.62
N ASP A 94 0.64 21.01 -9.79
CA ASP A 94 -0.21 21.45 -10.90
C ASP A 94 -0.71 20.19 -11.61
N HIS A 95 -2.03 20.01 -11.63
CA HIS A 95 -2.67 18.86 -12.28
C HIS A 95 -2.55 18.86 -13.80
N THR A 96 -2.18 19.97 -14.39
CA THR A 96 -1.97 20.14 -15.85
C THR A 96 -0.52 19.86 -16.26
N ASP A 97 0.41 19.75 -15.30
CA ASP A 97 1.84 19.56 -15.59
C ASP A 97 2.17 18.10 -15.88
N GLY A 98 2.33 17.76 -17.15
CA GLY A 98 2.69 16.41 -17.59
C GLY A 98 4.08 15.93 -17.15
N SER A 99 4.92 16.80 -16.56
CA SER A 99 6.26 16.48 -16.03
C SER A 99 6.34 16.62 -14.50
N LEU A 100 5.22 16.70 -13.81
CA LEU A 100 5.14 16.95 -12.37
C LEU A 100 6.02 15.98 -11.55
N TYR A 101 5.95 14.68 -11.87
CA TYR A 101 6.67 13.63 -11.13
C TYR A 101 8.20 13.62 -11.30
N ASP A 102 8.71 14.43 -12.24
CA ASP A 102 10.15 14.62 -12.42
C ASP A 102 10.68 15.85 -11.67
N LYS A 103 9.80 16.55 -10.91
CA LYS A 103 10.08 17.79 -10.21
C LYS A 103 10.05 17.62 -8.70
N ASN A 104 10.73 18.54 -8.00
CA ASN A 104 10.69 18.62 -6.54
C ASN A 104 9.48 19.45 -6.07
N PHE A 105 8.25 18.92 -6.22
CA PHE A 105 7.02 19.57 -5.77
C PHE A 105 6.59 19.19 -4.34
N TYR A 106 7.49 18.54 -3.61
CA TYR A 106 7.36 18.19 -2.19
C TYR A 106 8.73 18.27 -1.50
N THR A 107 8.71 18.30 -0.19
CA THR A 107 9.93 18.36 0.61
C THR A 107 9.82 17.53 1.87
N VAL A 108 10.96 17.21 2.46
CA VAL A 108 11.11 16.49 3.72
C VAL A 108 11.82 17.39 4.74
N VAL A 109 11.24 17.50 5.92
CA VAL A 109 11.78 18.24 7.05
C VAL A 109 12.08 17.29 8.21
N ASP A 110 13.29 17.33 8.76
CA ASP A 110 13.65 16.62 9.99
C ASP A 110 13.25 17.49 11.19
N ASP A 111 12.30 17.04 11.99
CA ASP A 111 11.85 17.74 13.20
C ASP A 111 12.53 17.23 14.48
N SER A 112 13.64 16.49 14.35
CA SER A 112 14.38 15.77 15.40
C SER A 112 13.76 14.48 15.92
N THR A 113 12.45 14.35 15.93
CA THR A 113 11.75 13.14 16.39
C THR A 113 11.35 12.21 15.22
N GLU A 114 11.05 12.79 14.07
CA GLU A 114 10.62 12.11 12.85
C GLU A 114 10.92 12.97 11.62
N TYR A 115 10.61 12.48 10.45
CA TYR A 115 10.70 13.21 9.19
C TYR A 115 9.31 13.50 8.66
N ASN A 116 8.96 14.78 8.48
CA ASN A 116 7.67 15.21 7.97
C ASN A 116 7.76 15.54 6.49
N VAL A 117 6.81 15.03 5.71
CA VAL A 117 6.71 15.26 4.26
C VAL A 117 5.60 16.27 3.99
N TYR A 118 5.97 17.32 3.24
CA TYR A 118 5.06 18.40 2.86
C TYR A 118 5.03 18.54 1.34
N LYS A 119 3.83 18.66 0.78
CA LYS A 119 3.59 18.95 -0.63
C LYS A 119 3.46 20.46 -0.83
N CYS A 120 4.13 21.00 -1.84
CA CYS A 120 4.03 22.40 -2.22
C CYS A 120 2.77 22.60 -3.06
N LEU A 121 1.81 23.35 -2.56
CA LEU A 121 0.60 23.72 -3.30
C LEU A 121 0.75 25.05 -4.02
N PHE A 122 1.53 25.97 -3.45
CA PHE A 122 1.80 27.28 -4.04
C PHE A 122 3.21 27.75 -3.67
N ASN A 123 3.90 28.41 -4.60
CA ASN A 123 5.28 28.84 -4.40
C ASN A 123 5.49 30.33 -4.67
N ALA A 124 4.41 31.11 -4.75
CA ALA A 124 4.41 32.55 -5.04
C ALA A 124 5.16 32.97 -6.33
N SER A 125 5.64 32.01 -7.11
CA SER A 125 6.37 32.27 -8.36
C SER A 125 5.40 32.41 -9.54
N ASN A 126 5.73 33.24 -10.48
CA ASN A 126 5.01 33.41 -11.74
C ASN A 126 5.97 33.28 -12.94
N SER A 127 5.46 33.46 -14.14
CA SER A 127 6.26 33.35 -15.38
C SER A 127 7.48 34.29 -15.44
N SER A 128 7.54 35.31 -14.60
CA SER A 128 8.57 36.36 -14.64
C SER A 128 9.45 36.38 -13.40
N VAL A 129 8.97 35.83 -12.26
CA VAL A 129 9.66 35.91 -10.95
C VAL A 129 9.70 34.53 -10.31
N ILE A 130 10.91 34.04 -10.06
CA ILE A 130 11.14 32.80 -9.30
C ILE A 130 11.39 33.19 -7.83
N ILE A 131 10.63 32.60 -6.92
CA ILE A 131 10.75 32.81 -5.48
C ILE A 131 11.22 31.51 -4.83
N ASN A 132 12.35 31.58 -4.12
CA ASN A 132 12.87 30.45 -3.35
C ASN A 132 12.24 30.41 -1.96
N SER A 133 11.97 29.21 -1.45
CA SER A 133 11.51 29.04 -0.06
C SER A 133 12.59 29.39 0.94
N THR A 134 12.23 30.23 1.90
CA THR A 134 13.14 30.69 2.99
C THR A 134 12.57 30.32 4.37
N SER A 135 11.30 29.95 4.45
CA SER A 135 10.61 29.54 5.67
C SER A 135 10.27 28.06 5.62
N SER A 136 10.78 27.25 6.54
CA SER A 136 10.53 25.82 6.60
C SER A 136 9.08 25.54 6.93
N PRO A 137 8.39 24.63 6.19
CA PRO A 137 7.11 24.14 6.64
C PRO A 137 7.25 23.40 7.98
N SER A 138 6.23 23.49 8.83
CA SER A 138 6.21 22.89 10.15
C SER A 138 4.80 22.52 10.59
N GLY A 139 4.69 21.71 11.64
CA GLY A 139 3.39 21.25 12.12
C GLY A 139 2.78 20.14 11.29
N LYS A 140 1.59 19.68 11.67
CA LYS A 140 0.85 18.57 11.05
C LYS A 140 -0.61 18.95 10.80
N SER A 141 -0.84 20.19 10.38
CA SER A 141 -2.18 20.63 10.02
C SER A 141 -2.75 19.79 8.88
N VAL A 142 -4.00 19.41 8.99
CA VAL A 142 -4.73 18.73 7.91
C VAL A 142 -5.13 19.67 6.77
N THR A 143 -5.09 20.98 7.01
CA THR A 143 -5.31 22.02 5.99
C THR A 143 -3.99 22.52 5.45
N ALA A 144 -4.04 23.14 4.27
CA ALA A 144 -2.89 23.84 3.70
C ALA A 144 -2.43 24.97 4.65
N ASP A 145 -1.11 25.12 4.78
CA ASP A 145 -0.48 26.04 5.72
C ASP A 145 0.41 27.04 4.95
N PRO A 146 0.03 28.34 4.90
CA PRO A 146 0.86 29.38 4.34
C PRO A 146 2.01 29.71 5.28
N VAL A 147 3.24 29.73 4.76
CA VAL A 147 4.43 30.14 5.48
C VAL A 147 4.84 31.57 5.06
N GLY A 148 5.61 32.26 5.89
CA GLY A 148 5.88 33.69 5.74
C GLY A 148 6.66 34.11 4.48
N ASP A 149 7.07 33.20 3.61
CA ASP A 149 7.78 33.48 2.34
C ASP A 149 6.87 33.38 1.09
N GLY A 150 5.56 33.24 1.30
CA GLY A 150 4.57 33.13 0.23
C GLY A 150 4.34 31.70 -0.29
N TYR A 151 5.06 30.71 0.23
CA TYR A 151 4.78 29.32 -0.05
C TYR A 151 3.57 28.82 0.75
N ILE A 152 2.78 27.92 0.15
CA ILE A 152 1.71 27.20 0.81
C ILE A 152 2.04 25.71 0.75
N TRP A 153 2.16 25.12 1.93
CA TRP A 153 2.50 23.71 2.10
C TRP A 153 1.33 22.92 2.65
N LYS A 154 1.20 21.67 2.21
CA LYS A 154 0.27 20.72 2.81
C LYS A 154 1.07 19.59 3.44
N TYR A 155 0.86 19.37 4.73
CA TYR A 155 1.40 18.20 5.41
C TYR A 155 0.75 16.94 4.85
N MET A 156 1.58 15.92 4.55
CA MET A 156 1.12 14.67 3.92
C MET A 156 1.26 13.49 4.87
N TYR A 157 2.44 13.26 5.40
CA TYR A 157 2.71 12.15 6.34
C TYR A 157 4.03 12.34 7.07
N SER A 158 4.22 11.54 8.14
CA SER A 158 5.49 11.44 8.86
C SER A 158 6.14 10.08 8.67
N ILE A 159 7.47 10.08 8.68
CA ILE A 159 8.32 8.89 8.65
C ILE A 159 9.02 8.82 10.01
N THR A 160 8.77 7.79 10.81
CA THR A 160 9.47 7.59 12.08
C THR A 160 10.97 7.35 11.85
N LYS A 161 11.82 7.64 12.84
CA LYS A 161 13.26 7.39 12.73
C LYS A 161 13.57 5.91 12.41
N THR A 162 12.78 4.97 12.97
CA THR A 162 12.92 3.53 12.66
C THR A 162 12.57 3.20 11.21
N GLN A 163 11.49 3.76 10.67
CA GLN A 163 11.11 3.58 9.26
C GLN A 163 12.14 4.22 8.33
N TYR A 164 12.63 5.39 8.71
CA TYR A 164 13.67 6.09 7.94
C TYR A 164 14.97 5.28 7.91
N GLU A 165 15.45 4.77 9.08
CA GLU A 165 16.61 3.87 9.12
C GLU A 165 16.41 2.64 8.24
N LYS A 166 15.22 2.03 8.29
CA LYS A 166 14.91 0.81 7.55
C LYS A 166 14.83 1.03 6.04
N PHE A 167 14.19 2.11 5.57
CA PHE A 167 13.79 2.25 4.17
C PHE A 167 14.39 3.45 3.43
N ALA A 168 14.80 4.51 4.14
CA ALA A 168 15.37 5.67 3.45
C ALA A 168 16.81 5.39 3.00
N THR A 169 17.14 5.91 1.83
CA THR A 169 18.51 5.92 1.27
C THR A 169 19.03 7.36 1.17
N THR A 170 20.19 7.54 0.55
CA THR A 170 20.69 8.87 0.22
C THR A 170 19.72 9.62 -0.68
N ASN A 171 19.09 8.92 -1.64
CA ASN A 171 18.30 9.52 -2.72
C ASN A 171 16.79 9.30 -2.60
N TYR A 172 16.32 8.40 -1.73
CA TYR A 172 14.92 7.98 -1.67
C TYR A 172 14.39 7.92 -0.25
N ILE A 173 13.09 8.15 -0.09
CA ILE A 173 12.34 8.03 1.17
C ILE A 173 11.10 7.17 0.97
N PRO A 174 10.62 6.48 2.03
CA PRO A 174 9.38 5.71 1.95
C PRO A 174 8.15 6.61 1.88
N VAL A 175 7.10 6.11 1.19
CA VAL A 175 5.76 6.71 1.18
C VAL A 175 4.89 5.99 2.20
N ILE A 176 4.24 6.77 3.08
CA ILE A 176 3.41 6.26 4.17
C ILE A 176 2.02 6.89 4.10
N ALA A 177 0.98 6.09 4.16
CA ALA A 177 -0.37 6.59 4.26
C ALA A 177 -0.64 7.18 5.65
N ASN A 178 -1.33 8.32 5.69
CA ASN A 178 -1.74 8.98 6.93
C ASN A 178 -3.27 9.01 7.02
N THR A 179 -3.83 8.20 7.91
CA THR A 179 -5.29 8.05 8.04
C THR A 179 -6.00 9.33 8.46
N ALA A 180 -5.35 10.23 9.20
CA ALA A 180 -5.93 11.51 9.59
C ALA A 180 -6.06 12.46 8.39
N ILE A 181 -5.06 12.46 7.49
CA ILE A 181 -5.12 13.24 6.24
C ILE A 181 -6.11 12.61 5.26
N GLN A 182 -6.09 11.27 5.12
CA GLN A 182 -7.05 10.55 4.28
C GLN A 182 -8.51 10.82 4.65
N ALA A 183 -8.80 10.92 5.95
CA ALA A 183 -10.16 11.13 6.46
C ALA A 183 -10.75 12.51 6.12
N VAL A 184 -9.90 13.51 5.84
CA VAL A 184 -10.31 14.88 5.49
C VAL A 184 -10.04 15.22 4.02
N ALA A 185 -9.49 14.31 3.25
CA ALA A 185 -9.25 14.51 1.83
C ALA A 185 -10.59 14.66 1.09
N LEU A 186 -10.68 15.69 0.26
CA LEU A 186 -11.89 16.01 -0.50
C LEU A 186 -11.60 15.84 -2.00
N PRO A 187 -12.30 14.91 -2.68
CA PRO A 187 -12.12 14.73 -4.11
C PRO A 187 -12.49 16.00 -4.85
N GLY A 188 -11.67 16.43 -5.81
CA GLY A 188 -11.93 17.62 -6.61
C GLY A 188 -11.93 18.92 -5.80
N ALA A 189 -11.29 18.98 -4.64
CA ALA A 189 -11.13 20.23 -3.90
C ALA A 189 -10.17 21.19 -4.63
N ILE A 190 -10.40 22.48 -4.50
CA ILE A 190 -9.55 23.55 -5.01
C ILE A 190 -8.96 24.28 -3.81
N GLU A 191 -7.80 23.83 -3.36
CA GLU A 191 -7.13 24.42 -2.18
C GLU A 191 -6.33 25.67 -2.57
N VAL A 192 -5.99 25.84 -3.85
CA VAL A 192 -5.22 26.98 -4.38
C VAL A 192 -5.75 27.37 -5.77
N ILE A 193 -5.80 28.67 -6.01
CA ILE A 193 -6.00 29.26 -7.33
C ILE A 193 -4.70 29.95 -7.75
N ASP A 194 -4.12 29.51 -8.85
CA ASP A 194 -2.91 30.08 -9.39
C ASP A 194 -3.17 31.42 -10.09
N ILE A 195 -2.29 32.37 -9.92
CA ILE A 195 -2.37 33.68 -10.53
C ILE A 195 -1.41 33.75 -11.72
N ILE A 196 -1.94 33.45 -12.91
CA ILE A 196 -1.17 33.59 -14.18
C ILE A 196 -0.86 35.04 -14.45
N SER A 197 -1.83 35.92 -14.18
CA SER A 197 -1.66 37.38 -14.23
C SER A 197 -2.62 38.02 -13.23
N GLY A 198 -2.11 38.85 -12.34
CA GLY A 198 -2.90 39.54 -11.31
C GLY A 198 -3.78 40.67 -11.85
N GLY A 199 -3.69 40.99 -13.13
CA GLY A 199 -4.40 42.14 -13.71
C GLY A 199 -3.95 43.46 -13.07
N ARG A 200 -4.81 44.48 -13.12
CA ARG A 200 -4.60 45.79 -12.47
C ARG A 200 -5.89 46.60 -12.38
N GLY A 201 -5.92 47.55 -11.46
CA GLY A 201 -7.07 48.47 -11.34
C GLY A 201 -8.21 47.94 -10.49
N TYR A 202 -7.96 47.02 -9.56
CA TYR A 202 -8.91 46.54 -8.57
C TYR A 202 -8.96 47.49 -7.38
N ASP A 203 -9.94 48.38 -7.29
CA ASP A 203 -9.99 49.46 -6.28
C ASP A 203 -11.00 49.20 -5.17
N ASN A 204 -11.87 48.21 -5.28
CA ASN A 204 -12.98 47.92 -4.34
C ASN A 204 -12.49 47.03 -3.16
N TYR A 205 -11.53 47.52 -2.41
CA TYR A 205 -11.01 46.80 -1.24
C TYR A 205 -10.73 47.75 -0.07
N ILE A 206 -10.68 47.21 1.15
CA ILE A 206 -10.21 47.87 2.36
C ILE A 206 -9.22 46.96 3.06
N ASP A 207 -8.00 47.43 3.15
CA ASP A 207 -6.96 46.73 3.87
C ASP A 207 -6.85 47.29 5.31
N ASN A 208 -7.09 46.43 6.30
CA ASN A 208 -6.89 46.66 7.73
C ASN A 208 -7.68 47.86 8.30
N ALA A 209 -9.01 47.78 8.34
CA ALA A 209 -9.89 48.71 9.08
C ALA A 209 -10.16 48.22 10.51
N ILE A 210 -10.62 49.14 11.36
CA ILE A 210 -10.94 48.87 12.79
C ILE A 210 -12.41 49.15 13.03
N PHE A 211 -13.13 48.23 13.70
CA PHE A 211 -14.47 48.50 14.14
C PHE A 211 -14.45 49.52 15.29
N ARG A 212 -15.13 50.67 15.12
CA ARG A 212 -15.42 51.62 16.16
C ARG A 212 -16.67 51.18 16.94
N THR A 213 -16.89 51.67 18.14
CA THR A 213 -18.12 51.38 18.92
C THR A 213 -19.37 51.78 18.14
N THR A 214 -19.32 52.83 17.33
CA THR A 214 -20.38 53.31 16.47
C THR A 214 -20.63 52.48 15.23
N ASP A 215 -19.72 51.57 14.88
CA ASP A 215 -19.80 50.71 13.68
C ASP A 215 -20.48 49.37 13.94
N LEU A 216 -20.67 49.03 15.22
CA LEU A 216 -21.21 47.73 15.61
C LEU A 216 -22.72 47.71 15.59
N SER A 217 -23.33 46.78 14.88
CA SER A 217 -24.77 46.52 14.85
C SER A 217 -25.61 47.83 14.66
N LEU A 218 -25.37 48.55 13.55
CA LEU A 218 -26.06 49.75 13.23
C LEU A 218 -27.58 49.52 13.17
N ASP A 219 -28.35 50.46 13.69
CA ASP A 219 -29.79 50.38 13.76
C ASP A 219 -30.34 49.18 14.57
N GLY A 220 -29.49 48.56 15.42
CA GLY A 220 -29.84 47.36 16.19
C GLY A 220 -29.95 46.10 15.31
N ILE A 221 -29.47 46.12 14.09
CA ILE A 221 -29.50 45.01 13.14
C ILE A 221 -28.10 44.35 13.08
N ASN A 222 -28.01 43.10 13.46
CA ASN A 222 -26.75 42.36 13.55
C ASN A 222 -26.07 42.03 12.18
N THR A 223 -26.67 42.47 11.08
CA THR A 223 -26.07 42.36 9.73
C THR A 223 -25.62 43.72 9.19
N ASN A 224 -25.84 44.83 9.92
CA ASN A 224 -25.47 46.18 9.51
C ASN A 224 -24.24 46.65 10.30
N TYR A 225 -23.14 46.93 9.65
CA TYR A 225 -21.90 47.36 10.25
C TYR A 225 -21.38 48.64 9.61
N GLY A 226 -20.84 49.57 10.40
CA GLY A 226 -20.28 50.80 9.90
C GLY A 226 -19.01 50.54 9.09
N ALA A 227 -18.85 51.31 8.01
CA ALA A 227 -17.61 51.35 7.23
C ALA A 227 -16.74 52.52 7.68
N PRO A 228 -15.42 52.50 7.44
CA PRO A 228 -14.52 53.58 7.79
C PRO A 228 -14.87 54.84 7.02
N ASP A 229 -14.57 56.03 7.61
CA ASP A 229 -14.84 57.30 6.98
C ASP A 229 -14.10 57.48 5.64
N THR A 230 -12.98 56.75 5.48
CA THR A 230 -12.18 56.70 4.22
C THR A 230 -12.75 55.79 3.17
N ALA A 231 -13.79 55.00 3.49
CA ALA A 231 -14.45 54.15 2.50
C ALA A 231 -15.08 54.98 1.37
N ALA A 232 -15.35 54.37 0.23
CA ALA A 232 -15.98 55.05 -0.92
C ALA A 232 -17.27 55.74 -0.54
N ALA A 233 -17.55 56.91 -1.15
CA ALA A 233 -18.74 57.71 -0.95
C ALA A 233 -19.85 57.38 -1.98
N GLU A 234 -19.83 56.23 -2.55
CA GLU A 234 -20.70 55.73 -3.58
C GLU A 234 -21.45 54.48 -3.09
N ASP A 235 -22.76 54.42 -3.33
CA ASP A 235 -23.56 53.25 -2.96
C ASP A 235 -23.12 52.05 -3.82
N ASP A 236 -23.26 50.87 -3.25
CA ASP A 236 -22.87 49.57 -3.86
C ASP A 236 -21.37 49.34 -4.13
N TYR A 237 -20.49 50.30 -3.78
CA TYR A 237 -19.06 50.23 -4.10
C TYR A 237 -18.38 48.92 -3.60
N TYR A 238 -18.74 48.40 -2.42
CA TYR A 238 -18.23 47.16 -1.84
C TYR A 238 -19.22 46.01 -1.87
N ARG A 239 -20.33 46.16 -2.53
CA ARG A 239 -21.32 45.11 -2.70
C ARG A 239 -20.66 43.94 -3.41
N GLY A 240 -20.82 42.63 -2.97
CA GLY A 240 -20.16 41.41 -3.45
C GLY A 240 -18.79 41.16 -2.89
N CYS A 241 -18.15 42.13 -2.24
CA CYS A 241 -16.93 41.88 -1.49
C CYS A 241 -17.20 41.02 -0.26
N VAL A 242 -16.14 40.43 0.26
CA VAL A 242 -16.14 39.68 1.53
C VAL A 242 -15.49 40.53 2.59
N ILE A 243 -16.18 40.75 3.72
CA ILE A 243 -15.61 41.29 4.95
C ILE A 243 -15.13 40.11 5.80
N LYS A 244 -13.86 40.13 6.22
CA LYS A 244 -13.26 39.12 7.11
C LYS A 244 -12.66 39.81 8.33
N ILE A 245 -12.98 39.27 9.52
CA ILE A 245 -12.41 39.73 10.79
C ILE A 245 -11.01 39.17 10.92
N LYS A 246 -9.99 40.04 11.00
CA LYS A 246 -8.56 39.68 11.05
C LYS A 246 -8.09 39.42 12.47
N THR A 247 -8.33 40.36 13.36
CA THR A 247 -8.04 40.22 14.80
C THR A 247 -9.26 40.50 15.60
N SER A 248 -9.43 39.83 16.72
CA SER A 248 -10.59 40.02 17.58
C SER A 248 -10.26 39.70 19.04
N THR A 249 -10.76 40.52 19.93
CA THR A 249 -10.76 40.29 21.38
C THR A 249 -11.99 39.52 21.86
N SER A 250 -13.03 39.44 21.03
CA SER A 250 -14.29 38.72 21.33
C SER A 250 -14.30 37.29 20.86
N GLY A 251 -13.25 36.83 20.15
CA GLY A 251 -13.21 35.49 19.53
C GLY A 251 -13.87 35.46 18.15
N ALA A 252 -14.12 36.59 17.51
CA ALA A 252 -14.72 36.69 16.18
C ALA A 252 -13.71 36.56 15.03
N ALA A 253 -12.40 36.49 15.31
CA ALA A 253 -11.34 36.40 14.31
C ALA A 253 -11.55 35.22 13.37
N GLY A 254 -11.25 35.40 12.08
CA GLY A 254 -11.43 34.39 11.04
C GLY A 254 -12.82 34.32 10.43
N GLN A 255 -13.87 34.81 11.09
CA GLN A 255 -15.20 34.85 10.53
C GLN A 255 -15.27 35.80 9.31
N HIS A 256 -15.99 35.42 8.30
CA HIS A 256 -16.21 36.21 7.08
C HIS A 256 -17.69 36.22 6.72
N ARG A 257 -18.11 37.28 6.00
CA ARG A 257 -19.46 37.42 5.47
C ARG A 257 -19.39 38.13 4.13
N ARG A 258 -20.36 37.86 3.28
CA ARG A 258 -20.51 38.57 2.01
C ARG A 258 -21.30 39.88 2.21
N ILE A 259 -20.81 40.96 1.60
CA ILE A 259 -21.50 42.26 1.58
C ILE A 259 -22.52 42.22 0.48
N ILE A 260 -23.81 42.23 0.79
CA ILE A 260 -24.90 42.15 -0.18
C ILE A 260 -25.41 43.54 -0.56
N ASP A 261 -25.07 44.57 0.19
CA ASP A 261 -25.41 45.96 -0.11
C ASP A 261 -24.39 46.86 0.62
N TYR A 262 -24.07 48.01 0.04
CA TYR A 262 -23.22 49.02 0.67
C TYR A 262 -23.87 50.41 0.48
N ARG A 263 -23.93 51.19 1.55
CA ARG A 263 -24.45 52.56 1.57
C ARG A 263 -23.32 53.54 1.80
N GLY A 264 -22.92 54.25 0.78
CA GLY A 264 -21.87 55.28 0.84
C GLY A 264 -22.40 56.70 0.94
N VAL A 265 -23.68 56.92 0.57
CA VAL A 265 -24.33 58.25 0.46
C VAL A 265 -25.46 58.40 1.46
N GLY A 266 -25.67 59.62 1.99
CA GLY A 266 -26.88 59.98 2.76
C GLY A 266 -26.94 59.61 4.25
N GLY A 267 -25.85 59.19 4.83
CA GLY A 267 -25.74 58.84 6.26
C GLY A 267 -24.39 58.24 6.63
N PRO A 268 -24.28 57.58 7.79
CA PRO A 268 -23.07 56.82 8.10
C PRO A 268 -22.84 55.75 7.04
N LYS A 269 -21.61 55.68 6.52
CA LYS A 269 -21.23 54.59 5.57
C LYS A 269 -21.37 53.26 6.25
N ARG A 270 -21.97 52.24 5.54
CA ARG A 270 -22.27 50.96 6.14
C ARG A 270 -22.28 49.82 5.16
N PHE A 271 -21.84 48.67 5.67
CA PHE A 271 -21.97 47.37 5.03
C PHE A 271 -23.26 46.69 5.48
N ILE A 272 -23.98 46.06 4.56
CA ILE A 272 -25.08 45.15 4.83
C ILE A 272 -24.65 43.76 4.42
N LEU A 273 -24.62 42.84 5.39
CA LEU A 273 -24.08 41.49 5.23
C LEU A 273 -25.21 40.50 4.91
N ASP A 274 -24.86 39.42 4.21
CA ASP A 274 -25.72 38.27 3.89
C ASP A 274 -26.26 37.59 5.15
N SER A 275 -25.47 37.55 6.24
CA SER A 275 -25.84 36.95 7.51
C SER A 275 -25.07 37.60 8.69
N ALA A 276 -25.59 37.46 9.90
CA ALA A 276 -24.89 37.92 11.11
C ALA A 276 -23.60 37.09 11.35
N PHE A 277 -22.59 37.74 11.95
CA PHE A 277 -21.48 37.00 12.50
C PHE A 277 -21.92 36.06 13.64
N THR A 278 -21.41 34.86 13.69
CA THR A 278 -21.71 33.87 14.75
C THR A 278 -21.27 34.39 16.11
N THR A 279 -20.07 35.01 16.17
CA THR A 279 -19.60 35.78 17.30
C THR A 279 -19.51 37.25 16.85
N ALA A 280 -20.21 38.15 17.49
CA ALA A 280 -20.20 39.57 17.16
C ALA A 280 -18.81 40.17 17.36
N PRO A 281 -18.28 40.93 16.39
CA PRO A 281 -17.05 41.68 16.60
C PRO A 281 -17.19 42.74 17.69
N ALA A 282 -16.10 43.11 18.31
CA ALA A 282 -16.00 44.15 19.33
C ALA A 282 -15.29 45.39 18.76
N ALA A 283 -15.49 46.52 19.44
CA ALA A 283 -14.72 47.73 19.15
C ALA A 283 -13.24 47.48 19.34
N GLY A 284 -12.44 47.85 18.36
CA GLY A 284 -10.99 47.56 18.32
C GLY A 284 -10.62 46.33 17.51
N ASP A 285 -11.55 45.45 17.19
CA ASP A 285 -11.29 44.32 16.27
C ASP A 285 -10.98 44.88 14.88
N THR A 286 -10.04 44.22 14.17
CA THR A 286 -9.67 44.63 12.84
C THR A 286 -10.34 43.74 11.77
N TYR A 287 -10.59 44.35 10.63
CA TYR A 287 -11.17 43.62 9.49
C TYR A 287 -10.63 44.10 8.14
N GLU A 288 -10.83 43.26 7.14
CA GLU A 288 -10.46 43.50 5.75
C GLU A 288 -11.70 43.30 4.86
N VAL A 289 -11.76 44.01 3.74
CA VAL A 289 -12.77 43.84 2.71
C VAL A 289 -12.07 43.63 1.38
N TYR A 290 -12.35 42.53 0.71
CA TYR A 290 -11.77 42.18 -0.57
C TYR A 290 -12.78 41.57 -1.53
N PRO A 291 -12.59 41.66 -2.88
CA PRO A 291 -13.50 41.10 -3.86
C PRO A 291 -13.71 39.60 -3.64
N TYR A 292 -14.98 39.18 -3.76
CA TYR A 292 -15.32 37.76 -3.68
C TYR A 292 -14.91 37.01 -4.96
N VAL A 293 -14.44 35.78 -4.79
CA VAL A 293 -14.05 34.88 -5.87
C VAL A 293 -14.90 33.62 -5.82
N TYR A 294 -15.52 33.30 -6.92
CA TYR A 294 -16.35 32.11 -7.09
C TYR A 294 -15.80 31.24 -8.22
N VAL A 295 -15.69 29.93 -7.99
CA VAL A 295 -15.28 28.99 -9.02
C VAL A 295 -16.47 28.24 -9.57
N TRP A 296 -16.70 28.40 -10.86
CA TRP A 296 -17.78 27.71 -11.55
C TRP A 296 -17.41 26.24 -11.80
N GLY A 297 -18.30 25.32 -11.46
CA GLY A 297 -18.20 23.90 -11.79
C GLY A 297 -19.03 23.53 -13.03
N ASP A 298 -19.02 22.27 -13.37
CA ASP A 298 -19.88 21.68 -14.41
C ASP A 298 -21.25 21.22 -13.87
N GLY A 299 -21.58 21.55 -12.62
CA GLY A 299 -22.79 21.13 -11.91
C GLY A 299 -22.64 19.77 -11.22
N THR A 300 -21.45 19.20 -11.19
CA THR A 300 -21.15 17.98 -10.43
C THR A 300 -20.54 18.26 -9.05
N GLU A 301 -20.10 19.49 -8.82
CA GLU A 301 -19.65 19.94 -7.52
C GLU A 301 -20.77 19.83 -6.47
N THR A 302 -20.42 19.32 -5.29
CA THR A 302 -21.37 19.20 -4.18
C THR A 302 -21.28 20.38 -3.21
N VAL A 303 -20.13 21.05 -3.20
CA VAL A 303 -19.84 22.27 -2.45
C VAL A 303 -19.05 23.18 -3.38
N ALA A 304 -19.48 24.42 -3.53
CA ALA A 304 -18.78 25.40 -4.34
C ALA A 304 -17.45 25.83 -3.69
N ALA A 305 -16.43 26.02 -4.51
CA ALA A 305 -15.19 26.63 -4.07
C ALA A 305 -15.33 28.15 -4.09
N GLU A 306 -14.96 28.79 -2.99
CA GLU A 306 -15.11 30.22 -2.79
C GLU A 306 -13.84 30.81 -2.19
N GLY A 307 -13.55 32.06 -2.54
CA GLY A 307 -12.40 32.76 -2.03
C GLY A 307 -12.59 34.28 -2.01
N ARG A 308 -11.50 34.97 -1.67
CA ARG A 308 -11.41 36.42 -1.80
C ARG A 308 -10.08 36.81 -2.43
N ALA A 309 -10.10 37.82 -3.28
CA ALA A 309 -8.92 38.28 -3.99
C ALA A 309 -8.19 39.36 -3.20
N ILE A 310 -7.00 39.05 -2.68
CA ILE A 310 -6.16 40.01 -1.95
C ILE A 310 -5.48 40.92 -2.97
N ILE A 311 -5.63 42.23 -2.78
CA ILE A 311 -5.15 43.25 -3.68
C ILE A 311 -3.86 43.90 -3.14
N GLY A 312 -2.84 43.97 -3.98
CA GLY A 312 -1.58 44.62 -3.67
C GLY A 312 -1.52 46.06 -4.16
N SER A 313 -1.61 47.06 -3.27
CA SER A 313 -1.56 48.46 -3.64
C SER A 313 -0.25 48.89 -4.33
N ALA A 314 0.88 48.29 -3.94
CA ALA A 314 2.17 48.52 -4.56
C ALA A 314 2.27 48.02 -6.02
N SER A 315 1.33 47.17 -6.45
CA SER A 315 1.33 46.51 -7.77
C SER A 315 0.21 47.07 -8.68
N SER A 316 -0.08 48.35 -8.61
CA SER A 316 -1.16 48.97 -9.39
C SER A 316 -2.52 48.39 -9.12
N ASN A 317 -2.81 48.03 -7.88
CA ASN A 317 -4.02 47.36 -7.43
C ASN A 317 -4.28 46.06 -8.24
N SER A 318 -3.25 45.22 -8.31
CA SER A 318 -3.35 43.87 -8.90
C SER A 318 -3.68 42.83 -7.84
N ILE A 319 -4.29 41.72 -8.25
CA ILE A 319 -4.47 40.55 -7.38
C ILE A 319 -3.10 39.92 -7.15
N ILE A 320 -2.74 39.76 -5.88
CA ILE A 320 -1.46 39.18 -5.45
C ILE A 320 -1.63 37.80 -4.79
N GLU A 321 -2.85 37.49 -4.29
CA GLU A 321 -3.18 36.23 -3.63
C GLU A 321 -4.67 35.98 -3.73
N ILE A 322 -5.08 34.74 -3.86
CA ILE A 322 -6.47 34.30 -3.65
C ILE A 322 -6.50 33.49 -2.34
N GLU A 323 -7.14 34.05 -1.33
CA GLU A 323 -7.37 33.34 -0.08
C GLU A 323 -8.67 32.52 -0.22
N MET A 324 -8.57 31.19 -0.12
CA MET A 324 -9.71 30.31 -0.15
C MET A 324 -10.50 30.41 1.14
N LEU A 325 -11.81 30.57 1.05
CA LEU A 325 -12.77 30.57 2.16
C LEU A 325 -13.45 29.21 2.29
N GLU A 326 -13.72 28.57 1.13
CA GLU A 326 -14.23 27.21 1.00
C GLU A 326 -13.53 26.54 -0.18
N VAL A 327 -12.98 25.35 0.04
CA VAL A 327 -12.19 24.65 -0.99
C VAL A 327 -13.06 23.90 -1.99
N GLY A 328 -14.34 23.79 -1.74
CA GLY A 328 -15.27 23.05 -2.58
C GLY A 328 -15.03 21.54 -2.58
N ALA A 329 -15.85 20.84 -3.37
CA ALA A 329 -15.71 19.39 -3.53
C ALA A 329 -16.31 18.90 -4.84
N ASN A 330 -15.74 17.82 -5.40
CA ASN A 330 -16.18 17.12 -6.60
C ASN A 330 -16.08 17.94 -7.90
N TYR A 331 -15.19 18.92 -7.96
CA TYR A 331 -14.82 19.52 -9.23
C TYR A 331 -14.12 18.47 -10.10
N ARG A 332 -14.49 18.43 -11.39
CA ARG A 332 -13.84 17.57 -12.37
C ARG A 332 -12.82 18.38 -13.16
N TYR A 333 -11.81 17.69 -13.67
CA TYR A 333 -10.94 18.26 -14.69
C TYR A 333 -11.83 18.62 -15.90
N GLY A 334 -11.74 19.88 -16.36
CA GLY A 334 -12.66 20.41 -17.37
C GLY A 334 -12.78 19.50 -18.59
N GLU A 335 -14.00 19.19 -18.98
CA GLU A 335 -14.26 18.57 -20.29
C GLU A 335 -14.19 19.63 -21.34
N SER A 336 -13.34 19.45 -22.36
CA SER A 336 -13.32 20.30 -23.52
C SER A 336 -14.59 20.06 -24.38
N TYR A 337 -15.36 21.07 -24.61
CA TYR A 337 -16.35 21.03 -25.69
C TYR A 337 -15.62 20.84 -27.02
N ALA A 338 -16.13 19.96 -27.86
CA ALA A 338 -15.57 19.74 -29.20
C ALA A 338 -15.50 21.05 -29.97
N GLY A 339 -14.31 21.62 -30.11
CA GLY A 339 -14.05 22.89 -30.79
C GLY A 339 -13.49 24.01 -29.92
N GLU A 340 -13.39 23.86 -28.61
CA GLU A 340 -12.73 24.81 -27.72
C GLU A 340 -11.33 24.30 -27.33
N THR A 341 -10.36 25.22 -27.29
CA THR A 341 -8.94 24.88 -27.04
C THR A 341 -8.51 25.11 -25.61
N THR A 342 -9.43 25.35 -24.67
CA THR A 342 -9.14 25.67 -23.28
C THR A 342 -9.96 24.83 -22.32
N ASP A 343 -9.32 23.85 -21.69
CA ASP A 343 -9.86 23.04 -20.59
C ASP A 343 -9.79 23.84 -19.27
N THR A 344 -10.40 25.01 -19.22
CA THR A 344 -10.38 25.83 -18.01
C THR A 344 -11.74 25.82 -17.33
N ILE A 345 -11.75 25.46 -16.05
CA ILE A 345 -12.89 25.74 -15.17
C ILE A 345 -13.01 27.27 -15.05
N PRO A 346 -14.15 27.86 -15.43
CA PRO A 346 -14.31 29.30 -15.34
C PRO A 346 -14.21 29.75 -13.87
N ILE A 347 -13.35 30.72 -13.62
CA ILE A 347 -13.31 31.46 -12.37
C ILE A 347 -13.93 32.82 -12.62
N THR A 348 -14.95 33.15 -11.82
CA THR A 348 -15.48 34.51 -11.81
C THR A 348 -15.00 35.20 -10.55
N ILE A 349 -14.23 36.25 -10.71
CA ILE A 349 -14.17 37.30 -9.70
C ILE A 349 -15.48 38.03 -9.82
N ASP A 350 -16.26 38.11 -8.72
CA ASP A 350 -17.57 38.72 -8.79
C ASP A 350 -17.44 40.14 -9.32
N SER A 351 -17.69 40.25 -10.59
CA SER A 351 -17.53 41.44 -11.40
C SER A 351 -18.80 42.30 -11.41
N ALA A 352 -19.83 41.91 -10.69
CA ALA A 352 -20.99 42.82 -10.53
C ALA A 352 -20.50 44.18 -10.01
N PHE A 353 -19.23 44.25 -9.64
CA PHE A 353 -18.53 45.36 -9.06
C PHE A 353 -17.30 45.79 -9.85
N ILE A 354 -16.88 45.02 -10.85
CA ILE A 354 -15.94 45.48 -11.87
C ILE A 354 -16.69 46.22 -12.99
N ASP A 355 -17.97 46.00 -13.20
CA ASP A 355 -18.92 46.96 -13.80
C ASP A 355 -19.18 48.13 -12.84
N LEU A 356 -18.14 48.54 -12.14
CA LEU A 356 -18.20 49.77 -11.40
C LEU A 356 -18.66 50.85 -12.34
N PRO A 357 -19.64 51.59 -11.94
CA PRO A 357 -19.98 52.78 -12.66
C PRO A 357 -18.70 53.62 -12.71
N VAL A 358 -18.08 53.65 -13.86
CA VAL A 358 -17.36 54.71 -14.55
C VAL A 358 -16.55 55.73 -13.71
N THR A 359 -16.36 55.56 -12.43
CA THR A 359 -15.47 56.41 -11.64
C THR A 359 -14.16 55.76 -11.29
N VAL A 360 -13.85 54.60 -11.85
CA VAL A 360 -12.44 54.20 -11.98
C VAL A 360 -11.84 55.26 -12.90
N SER A 361 -11.07 56.11 -12.35
CA SER A 361 -10.51 57.34 -12.99
C SER A 361 -9.72 57.08 -14.28
N SER A 362 -9.77 55.90 -14.82
CA SER A 362 -9.42 55.54 -16.18
C SER A 362 -9.86 54.13 -16.50
N ALA A 363 -11.02 53.96 -17.15
CA ALA A 363 -11.38 52.73 -17.86
C ALA A 363 -10.29 52.26 -18.86
N ALA A 364 -9.33 53.11 -19.17
CA ALA A 364 -8.16 52.80 -20.00
C ALA A 364 -7.04 52.02 -19.30
N SER A 365 -7.08 51.82 -17.97
CA SER A 365 -6.02 51.14 -17.21
C SER A 365 -6.44 49.81 -16.55
N PHE A 366 -7.73 49.43 -16.56
CA PHE A 366 -8.17 48.15 -16.04
C PHE A 366 -7.69 46.99 -16.93
N GLN A 367 -7.16 46.00 -16.33
CA GLN A 367 -6.83 44.72 -16.98
C GLN A 367 -7.29 43.57 -16.09
N ALA A 368 -8.12 42.69 -16.63
CA ALA A 368 -8.60 41.53 -15.89
C ALA A 368 -7.45 40.59 -15.50
N ALA A 369 -7.56 40.01 -14.31
CA ALA A 369 -6.67 38.93 -13.89
C ALA A 369 -6.94 37.66 -14.70
N VAL A 370 -5.91 36.86 -14.87
CA VAL A 370 -5.99 35.51 -15.43
C VAL A 370 -5.64 34.55 -14.29
N LEU A 371 -6.61 33.74 -13.90
CA LEU A 371 -6.55 32.83 -12.76
C LEU A 371 -6.76 31.40 -13.25
N GLN A 372 -6.11 30.45 -12.60
CA GLN A 372 -6.24 29.02 -12.89
C GLN A 372 -6.51 28.25 -11.60
N PRO A 373 -7.64 27.54 -11.46
CA PRO A 373 -7.88 26.70 -10.30
C PRO A 373 -7.00 25.45 -10.37
N ILE A 374 -6.41 25.07 -9.25
CA ILE A 374 -5.62 23.86 -9.12
C ILE A 374 -6.47 22.80 -8.45
N ILE A 375 -6.91 21.81 -9.22
CA ILE A 375 -7.78 20.75 -8.76
C ILE A 375 -6.92 19.67 -8.06
N SER A 376 -7.38 19.21 -6.89
CA SER A 376 -6.73 18.13 -6.15
C SER A 376 -6.70 16.81 -6.96
N PRO A 377 -5.74 15.89 -6.66
CA PRO A 377 -5.71 14.58 -7.30
C PRO A 377 -6.97 13.76 -6.99
N PRO A 378 -7.24 12.66 -7.73
CA PRO A 378 -8.36 11.78 -7.44
C PRO A 378 -8.40 11.34 -5.97
N GLY A 379 -9.55 11.51 -5.32
CA GLY A 379 -9.73 11.27 -3.89
C GLY A 379 -9.36 12.46 -2.99
N GLY A 380 -8.69 13.48 -3.51
CA GLY A 380 -8.22 14.64 -2.74
C GLY A 380 -6.75 14.52 -2.31
N HIS A 381 -6.17 15.64 -1.89
CA HIS A 381 -4.78 15.70 -1.43
C HIS A 381 -4.55 14.81 -0.20
N GLY A 382 -3.64 13.84 -0.31
CA GLY A 382 -3.27 12.90 0.75
C GLY A 382 -4.17 11.68 0.87
N PHE A 383 -5.17 11.53 0.02
CA PHE A 383 -6.01 10.32 -0.01
C PHE A 383 -5.19 9.09 -0.39
N ASP A 384 -4.45 9.18 -1.48
CA ASP A 384 -3.54 8.14 -1.94
C ASP A 384 -2.14 8.73 -2.23
N PRO A 385 -1.28 8.81 -1.23
CA PRO A 385 0.05 9.41 -1.41
C PRO A 385 0.93 8.60 -2.37
N ILE A 386 0.67 7.31 -2.60
CA ILE A 386 1.43 6.48 -3.54
C ILE A 386 1.22 6.99 -4.96
N SER A 387 -0.03 7.10 -5.40
CA SER A 387 -0.38 7.63 -6.72
C SER A 387 -0.08 9.13 -6.81
N GLU A 388 -0.34 9.90 -5.74
CA GLU A 388 -0.19 11.36 -5.72
C GLU A 388 1.27 11.82 -5.88
N PHE A 389 2.23 11.05 -5.35
CA PHE A 389 3.65 11.30 -5.54
C PHE A 389 4.28 10.51 -6.70
N GLY A 390 3.49 9.77 -7.46
CA GLY A 390 3.96 8.93 -8.55
C GLY A 390 5.00 7.91 -8.10
N ALA A 391 4.73 7.21 -6.98
CA ALA A 391 5.68 6.33 -6.30
C ALA A 391 5.90 5.00 -7.06
N LYS A 392 6.49 5.10 -8.24
CA LYS A 392 6.84 3.98 -9.13
C LYS A 392 8.06 3.17 -8.66
N ARG A 393 8.71 3.57 -7.57
CA ARG A 393 9.86 2.87 -7.00
C ARG A 393 9.47 2.19 -5.71
N ILE A 394 10.13 1.07 -5.42
CA ILE A 394 9.99 0.37 -4.15
C ILE A 394 11.37 0.18 -3.50
N CYS A 395 11.37 0.18 -2.17
CA CYS A 395 12.53 -0.22 -1.38
C CYS A 395 12.25 -1.59 -0.74
N VAL A 396 13.12 -2.55 -1.00
CA VAL A 396 13.17 -3.83 -0.27
C VAL A 396 14.37 -3.78 0.66
N SER A 397 14.16 -3.97 1.97
CA SER A 397 15.19 -3.76 2.97
C SER A 397 15.30 -4.94 3.93
N THR A 398 16.53 -5.35 4.25
CA THR A 398 16.78 -6.33 5.32
C THR A 398 18.00 -5.95 6.14
N LYS A 399 18.01 -6.38 7.41
CA LYS A 399 19.13 -6.16 8.34
C LYS A 399 19.73 -7.50 8.72
N PHE A 400 21.00 -7.69 8.46
CA PHE A 400 21.78 -8.83 8.93
C PHE A 400 22.46 -8.45 10.24
N ILE A 401 22.21 -9.23 11.29
CA ILE A 401 22.69 -8.94 12.64
C ILE A 401 23.77 -9.94 13.04
N ASN A 402 25.00 -9.46 13.22
CA ASN A 402 26.13 -10.29 13.61
C ASN A 402 26.29 -11.53 12.70
N SER A 403 26.40 -12.71 13.29
CA SER A 403 26.51 -13.99 12.59
C SER A 403 25.17 -14.67 12.29
N GLU A 404 24.04 -14.01 12.54
CA GLU A 404 22.70 -14.63 12.42
C GLU A 404 22.63 -16.01 13.11
N GLY A 405 23.08 -16.06 14.36
CA GLY A 405 23.14 -17.31 15.14
C GLY A 405 24.26 -18.28 14.72
N GLY A 406 25.33 -17.79 14.12
CA GLY A 406 26.46 -18.60 13.66
C GLY A 406 26.31 -19.12 12.23
N ARG A 407 25.30 -18.71 11.49
CA ARG A 407 25.07 -19.18 10.11
C ARG A 407 25.83 -18.38 9.04
N ILE A 408 26.25 -17.17 9.38
CA ILE A 408 26.98 -16.29 8.48
C ILE A 408 28.35 -16.02 9.04
N SER A 409 29.38 -16.21 8.23
CA SER A 409 30.73 -15.77 8.59
C SER A 409 30.77 -14.26 8.81
N THR A 410 31.47 -13.84 9.84
CA THR A 410 31.73 -12.43 10.15
C THR A 410 33.15 -12.00 9.77
N SER A 411 33.91 -12.85 9.12
CA SER A 411 35.29 -12.59 8.70
C SER A 411 35.50 -12.49 7.21
N ASN A 412 34.53 -12.95 6.40
CA ASN A 412 34.64 -12.94 4.94
C ASN A 412 33.94 -11.74 4.33
N ASP A 413 34.48 -11.28 3.23
CA ASP A 413 33.86 -10.24 2.41
C ASP A 413 32.70 -10.76 1.57
N PHE A 414 31.82 -9.87 1.16
CA PHE A 414 30.93 -10.13 0.03
C PHE A 414 30.96 -8.95 -0.95
N ARG A 415 30.71 -9.24 -2.24
CA ARG A 415 30.84 -8.29 -3.36
C ARG A 415 29.63 -8.28 -4.28
N GLN A 416 28.60 -9.02 -3.95
CA GLN A 416 27.37 -9.10 -4.73
C GLN A 416 26.17 -9.20 -3.81
N VAL A 417 25.11 -8.47 -4.16
CA VAL A 417 23.80 -8.60 -3.53
C VAL A 417 22.73 -8.79 -4.59
N GLY A 418 21.60 -9.33 -4.18
CA GLY A 418 20.49 -9.46 -5.10
C GLY A 418 19.19 -9.89 -4.41
N LEU A 419 18.15 -10.03 -5.23
CA LEU A 419 16.81 -10.45 -4.83
C LEU A 419 16.40 -11.69 -5.61
N ILE A 420 15.99 -12.73 -4.90
CA ILE A 420 15.49 -13.98 -5.47
C ILE A 420 14.06 -14.25 -4.98
N LYS A 421 13.22 -14.75 -5.88
CA LYS A 421 11.82 -15.11 -5.62
C LYS A 421 11.62 -16.61 -5.71
N ASN A 422 10.94 -17.19 -4.72
CA ASN A 422 10.50 -18.59 -4.68
C ASN A 422 11.61 -19.62 -4.97
N PRO A 423 12.80 -19.53 -4.37
CA PRO A 423 13.78 -20.61 -4.48
C PRO A 423 13.24 -21.85 -3.77
N LEU A 424 13.59 -23.03 -4.29
CA LEU A 424 13.29 -24.31 -3.63
C LEU A 424 14.43 -24.68 -2.68
N TYR A 425 14.07 -25.20 -1.52
CA TYR A 425 15.04 -25.74 -0.58
C TYR A 425 15.45 -27.17 -0.94
N THR A 426 16.73 -27.50 -0.76
CA THR A 426 17.28 -28.81 -1.09
C THR A 426 16.71 -29.91 -0.20
N ASN A 427 16.73 -29.68 1.12
CA ASN A 427 16.17 -30.61 2.08
C ASN A 427 15.58 -29.86 3.29
N VAL A 428 14.47 -30.36 3.80
CA VAL A 428 13.82 -29.87 5.04
C VAL A 428 13.33 -31.06 5.83
N ASP A 429 13.68 -31.13 7.10
CA ASP A 429 13.16 -32.13 8.05
C ASP A 429 12.00 -31.56 8.83
N LEU A 430 10.90 -32.26 8.85
CA LEU A 430 9.74 -31.96 9.68
C LEU A 430 9.63 -32.97 10.80
N ILE A 431 9.66 -32.50 12.04
CA ILE A 431 9.34 -33.31 13.21
C ILE A 431 7.84 -33.26 13.40
N LEU A 432 7.20 -34.41 13.41
CA LEU A 432 5.77 -34.55 13.49
C LEU A 432 5.32 -34.96 14.90
N ASN A 433 4.23 -34.39 15.35
CA ASN A 433 3.54 -34.85 16.54
C ASN A 433 2.76 -36.14 16.19
N THR A 434 3.34 -37.30 16.49
CA THR A 434 2.79 -38.61 16.12
C THR A 434 1.42 -38.87 16.73
N ALA A 435 1.11 -38.28 17.90
CA ALA A 435 -0.21 -38.35 18.51
C ALA A 435 -1.32 -37.67 17.69
N THR A 436 -0.97 -36.76 16.78
CA THR A 436 -1.92 -36.05 15.92
C THR A 436 -2.01 -36.62 14.50
N THR A 437 -1.28 -37.70 14.22
CA THR A 437 -1.26 -38.34 12.90
C THR A 437 -2.58 -39.09 12.66
N ILE A 438 -3.25 -38.78 11.59
CA ILE A 438 -4.55 -39.35 11.20
C ILE A 438 -4.46 -39.85 9.74
N GLY A 439 -5.10 -40.96 9.45
CA GLY A 439 -5.19 -41.50 8.10
C GLY A 439 -4.11 -42.53 7.73
N GLY A 440 -3.27 -42.93 8.70
CA GLY A 440 -2.26 -43.97 8.47
C GLY A 440 -0.81 -43.42 8.54
N SER A 441 0.04 -43.88 7.61
CA SER A 441 1.46 -43.46 7.58
C SER A 441 1.81 -42.77 6.28
N PHE A 442 2.66 -41.74 6.36
CA PHE A 442 3.27 -41.11 5.18
C PHE A 442 4.08 -42.11 4.38
N LYS A 443 4.22 -41.88 3.09
CA LYS A 443 4.97 -42.75 2.17
C LYS A 443 6.11 -41.97 1.50
N ILE A 444 7.24 -42.60 1.31
CA ILE A 444 8.34 -42.04 0.50
C ILE A 444 7.82 -41.77 -0.91
N GLY A 445 8.16 -40.59 -1.45
CA GLY A 445 7.70 -40.12 -2.76
C GLY A 445 6.38 -39.37 -2.74
N ASP A 446 5.64 -39.35 -1.60
CA ASP A 446 4.44 -38.53 -1.45
C ASP A 446 4.81 -37.03 -1.40
N THR A 447 3.90 -36.18 -1.82
CA THR A 447 4.03 -34.72 -1.68
C THR A 447 3.28 -34.26 -0.45
N VAL A 448 3.98 -33.72 0.50
CA VAL A 448 3.41 -33.11 1.71
C VAL A 448 3.12 -31.65 1.45
N ARG A 449 1.97 -31.19 1.88
CA ARG A 449 1.53 -29.79 1.77
C ARG A 449 1.09 -29.25 3.11
N GLN A 450 1.40 -27.98 3.34
CA GLN A 450 0.86 -27.16 4.41
C GLN A 450 0.03 -26.04 3.80
N PHE A 451 -1.13 -25.80 4.41
CA PHE A 451 -2.04 -24.76 3.96
C PHE A 451 -2.29 -23.76 5.07
N LYS A 452 -2.41 -22.49 4.68
CA LYS A 452 -2.99 -21.44 5.53
C LYS A 452 -4.49 -21.43 5.31
N GLN A 453 -5.25 -21.55 6.37
CA GLN A 453 -6.69 -21.39 6.34
C GLN A 453 -7.04 -19.91 6.27
N LEU A 454 -7.71 -19.47 5.19
CA LEU A 454 -8.09 -18.07 5.02
C LEU A 454 -9.40 -17.76 5.75
N LYS A 455 -10.40 -18.64 5.62
CA LYS A 455 -11.72 -18.41 6.19
C LYS A 455 -12.42 -19.72 6.43
N LEU A 456 -13.02 -19.86 7.62
CA LEU A 456 -13.88 -20.98 7.94
C LEU A 456 -15.32 -20.68 7.49
N HIS A 457 -15.88 -21.55 6.68
CA HIS A 457 -17.25 -21.47 6.20
C HIS A 457 -17.96 -22.75 6.64
N GLY A 458 -18.63 -22.74 7.79
CA GLY A 458 -19.29 -23.92 8.32
C GLY A 458 -20.50 -24.40 7.52
N ASN A 459 -20.97 -25.63 7.85
CA ASN A 459 -22.25 -26.19 7.47
C ASN A 459 -22.40 -26.58 5.99
N VAL A 460 -21.57 -27.49 5.53
CA VAL A 460 -21.72 -28.14 4.21
C VAL A 460 -22.02 -29.65 4.34
N SER A 461 -22.61 -30.25 3.32
CA SER A 461 -22.73 -31.68 3.14
C SER A 461 -21.83 -32.18 2.02
N VAL A 462 -21.27 -33.35 2.22
CA VAL A 462 -20.51 -34.11 1.23
C VAL A 462 -21.04 -35.56 1.21
N THR A 463 -20.95 -36.19 0.03
CA THR A 463 -21.38 -37.59 -0.17
C THR A 463 -20.23 -38.36 -0.78
N THR A 464 -19.93 -39.55 -0.25
CA THR A 464 -18.94 -40.48 -0.81
C THR A 464 -19.16 -40.67 -2.30
N SER A 465 -18.08 -40.63 -3.06
CA SER A 465 -18.08 -40.76 -4.51
C SER A 465 -18.79 -39.63 -5.28
N SER A 466 -19.09 -38.52 -4.61
CA SER A 466 -19.56 -37.29 -5.24
C SER A 466 -18.50 -36.18 -5.08
N ASN A 467 -18.30 -35.37 -6.12
CA ASN A 467 -17.44 -34.20 -6.08
C ASN A 467 -18.21 -32.90 -5.78
N VAL A 468 -19.47 -33.01 -5.38
CA VAL A 468 -20.34 -31.87 -5.09
C VAL A 468 -20.35 -31.60 -3.59
N ILE A 469 -20.04 -30.36 -3.23
CA ILE A 469 -20.09 -29.82 -1.86
C ILE A 469 -21.27 -28.86 -1.80
N THR A 470 -22.25 -29.09 -0.93
CA THR A 470 -23.46 -28.27 -0.84
C THR A 470 -23.63 -27.70 0.56
N LYS A 471 -24.06 -26.46 0.70
CA LYS A 471 -24.43 -25.87 2.01
C LYS A 471 -25.59 -26.66 2.65
N THR A 472 -25.50 -26.95 3.95
CA THR A 472 -26.55 -27.68 4.72
C THR A 472 -27.29 -26.79 5.71
N LYS A 473 -26.62 -25.77 6.27
CA LYS A 473 -27.33 -24.78 7.11
C LYS A 473 -27.43 -23.47 6.36
N GLN A 474 -28.63 -22.96 6.37
CA GLN A 474 -29.04 -21.91 5.46
C GLN A 474 -29.50 -20.72 6.26
N GLY A 475 -29.34 -19.54 5.72
CA GLY A 475 -29.63 -18.30 6.39
C GLY A 475 -31.10 -18.15 6.74
N LEU A 476 -31.35 -17.48 7.84
CA LEU A 476 -32.62 -16.84 8.17
C LEU A 476 -32.66 -15.46 7.51
N ILE A 477 -33.83 -15.04 7.04
CA ILE A 477 -33.98 -13.66 6.56
C ILE A 477 -33.94 -12.72 7.75
N SER A 478 -33.31 -11.55 7.59
CA SER A 478 -33.29 -10.52 8.61
C SER A 478 -34.69 -10.08 8.99
N LEU A 479 -34.90 -9.80 10.27
CA LEU A 479 -36.13 -9.17 10.73
C LEU A 479 -36.33 -7.72 10.18
N ASN A 480 -35.27 -7.12 9.64
CA ASN A 480 -35.30 -5.82 8.99
C ASN A 480 -35.22 -6.01 7.46
N VAL A 481 -36.34 -5.89 6.79
CA VAL A 481 -36.44 -5.85 5.33
C VAL A 481 -36.43 -4.40 4.88
N ALA A 482 -35.47 -4.02 4.04
CA ALA A 482 -35.40 -2.68 3.51
C ALA A 482 -36.45 -2.45 2.41
N ILE A 483 -37.02 -1.27 2.35
CA ILE A 483 -38.00 -0.87 1.33
C ILE A 483 -37.29 0.08 0.36
N ALA A 484 -36.98 -0.39 -0.85
CA ALA A 484 -36.40 0.43 -1.91
C ALA A 484 -37.48 1.28 -2.60
N ASN A 485 -38.72 0.74 -2.71
CA ASN A 485 -39.87 1.43 -3.21
C ASN A 485 -41.10 0.89 -2.48
N GLY A 486 -41.95 1.76 -1.92
CA GLY A 486 -43.17 1.36 -1.25
C GLY A 486 -44.33 1.04 -2.18
N GLY A 487 -44.18 1.26 -3.48
CA GLY A 487 -45.24 1.08 -4.48
C GLY A 487 -46.39 2.06 -4.31
N SER A 488 -47.55 1.71 -4.82
CA SER A 488 -48.76 2.56 -4.75
C SER A 488 -50.07 1.77 -4.81
N ASN A 489 -51.12 2.37 -4.30
CA ASN A 489 -52.52 1.90 -4.37
C ASN A 489 -52.76 0.53 -3.69
N TYR A 490 -51.96 0.14 -2.71
CA TYR A 490 -52.14 -1.08 -1.97
C TYR A 490 -53.41 -1.08 -1.10
N SER A 491 -54.19 -2.14 -1.18
CA SER A 491 -55.34 -2.39 -0.29
C SER A 491 -54.87 -2.91 1.08
N THR A 492 -55.73 -2.75 2.09
CA THR A 492 -55.47 -3.12 3.48
C THR A 492 -55.26 -4.61 3.72
N ASP A 493 -55.48 -5.47 2.75
CA ASP A 493 -55.21 -6.90 2.75
C ASP A 493 -53.79 -7.29 2.34
N ALA A 494 -52.92 -6.30 2.17
CA ALA A 494 -51.53 -6.49 1.70
C ALA A 494 -50.74 -7.39 2.65
N THR A 495 -50.12 -8.41 2.09
CA THR A 495 -49.21 -9.36 2.77
C THR A 495 -47.89 -9.50 2.02
N VAL A 496 -46.86 -9.94 2.70
CA VAL A 496 -45.56 -10.24 2.06
C VAL A 496 -45.37 -11.73 1.97
N PHE A 497 -45.01 -12.18 0.79
CA PHE A 497 -44.56 -13.57 0.61
C PHE A 497 -43.18 -13.61 -0.07
N ALA A 498 -42.45 -14.68 0.20
CA ALA A 498 -41.16 -14.94 -0.42
C ALA A 498 -41.35 -15.86 -1.62
N ASN A 499 -40.91 -15.44 -2.81
CA ASN A 499 -40.74 -16.36 -3.92
C ASN A 499 -39.47 -17.17 -3.66
N ASN A 500 -39.65 -18.45 -3.34
CA ASN A 500 -38.60 -19.37 -2.92
C ASN A 500 -37.98 -20.16 -4.08
N ASP A 501 -38.32 -19.85 -5.34
CA ASP A 501 -37.81 -20.55 -6.50
C ASP A 501 -36.27 -20.55 -6.54
N GLY A 502 -35.70 -21.76 -6.50
CA GLY A 502 -34.24 -21.96 -6.51
C GLY A 502 -33.50 -21.56 -5.23
N THR A 503 -34.20 -21.08 -4.17
CA THR A 503 -33.56 -20.63 -2.92
C THR A 503 -33.40 -21.76 -1.89
N GLY A 504 -34.14 -22.87 -2.02
CA GLY A 504 -34.15 -23.95 -1.04
C GLY A 504 -34.80 -23.61 0.29
N GLY A 505 -35.16 -22.36 0.54
CA GLY A 505 -35.73 -21.88 1.80
C GLY A 505 -37.26 -22.02 1.87
N SER A 506 -37.84 -21.92 3.07
CA SER A 506 -39.27 -21.94 3.33
C SER A 506 -39.64 -21.26 4.64
N GLY A 507 -40.94 -21.01 4.83
CA GLY A 507 -41.49 -20.55 6.09
C GLY A 507 -41.38 -19.06 6.36
N PHE A 508 -40.89 -18.23 5.44
CA PHE A 508 -40.90 -16.78 5.61
C PHE A 508 -42.31 -16.21 5.70
N ALA A 509 -42.56 -15.36 6.68
CA ALA A 509 -43.84 -14.65 6.82
C ALA A 509 -43.58 -13.23 7.33
N ALA A 510 -44.25 -12.26 6.71
CA ALA A 510 -44.17 -10.87 7.12
C ALA A 510 -45.48 -10.15 6.80
N THR A 511 -45.76 -9.05 7.50
CA THR A 511 -46.86 -8.14 7.27
C THR A 511 -46.35 -6.79 6.86
N VAL A 512 -47.18 -5.99 6.20
CA VAL A 512 -46.84 -4.60 5.84
C VAL A 512 -47.71 -3.62 6.61
N THR A 513 -47.15 -2.44 6.90
CA THR A 513 -47.92 -1.28 7.31
C THR A 513 -48.02 -0.34 6.12
N LEU A 514 -49.21 0.13 5.86
CA LEU A 514 -49.53 1.07 4.77
C LEU A 514 -49.75 2.47 5.33
N THR A 515 -49.20 3.47 4.67
CA THR A 515 -49.53 4.89 4.88
C THR A 515 -49.90 5.48 3.53
N ALA A 516 -51.12 6.03 3.41
CA ALA A 516 -51.67 6.51 2.15
C ALA A 516 -51.56 5.49 0.99
N ASN A 517 -51.83 4.19 1.30
CA ASN A 517 -51.81 3.08 0.35
C ASN A 517 -50.42 2.77 -0.24
N VAL A 518 -49.34 3.18 0.46
CA VAL A 518 -47.93 2.89 0.15
C VAL A 518 -47.35 2.06 1.30
N VAL A 519 -46.52 1.08 0.98
CA VAL A 519 -45.82 0.24 1.97
C VAL A 519 -44.75 1.10 2.66
N THR A 520 -44.89 1.30 3.97
CA THR A 520 -43.95 2.11 4.77
C THR A 520 -43.16 1.28 5.77
N THR A 521 -43.63 0.08 6.15
CA THR A 521 -42.89 -0.80 7.05
C THR A 521 -43.19 -2.26 6.68
N VAL A 522 -42.18 -3.12 6.79
CA VAL A 522 -42.32 -4.57 6.74
C VAL A 522 -41.98 -5.15 8.10
N THR A 523 -42.93 -5.84 8.72
CA THR A 523 -42.74 -6.53 9.99
C THR A 523 -42.63 -8.02 9.76
N VAL A 524 -41.44 -8.58 9.91
CA VAL A 524 -41.16 -10.01 9.75
C VAL A 524 -41.64 -10.75 10.98
N SER A 525 -42.62 -11.61 10.84
CA SER A 525 -43.18 -12.44 11.93
C SER A 525 -42.48 -13.82 11.99
N ASN A 526 -41.99 -14.32 10.87
CA ASN A 526 -41.18 -15.53 10.77
C ASN A 526 -40.05 -15.31 9.74
N PRO A 527 -38.78 -15.39 10.14
CA PRO A 527 -37.64 -15.22 9.22
C PRO A 527 -37.44 -16.36 8.24
N GLY A 528 -38.24 -17.42 8.33
CA GLY A 528 -38.06 -18.63 7.53
C GLY A 528 -36.82 -19.42 7.92
N SER A 529 -36.48 -20.41 7.12
CA SER A 529 -35.26 -21.20 7.30
C SER A 529 -34.80 -21.81 5.98
N ASN A 530 -33.55 -22.28 5.98
CA ASN A 530 -33.00 -23.05 4.86
C ASN A 530 -32.83 -22.26 3.56
N TYR A 531 -32.68 -20.94 3.60
CA TYR A 531 -32.37 -20.12 2.41
C TYR A 531 -30.90 -20.26 2.00
N THR A 532 -30.66 -20.65 0.79
CA THR A 532 -29.31 -20.73 0.16
C THR A 532 -28.96 -19.47 -0.60
N SER A 533 -29.97 -18.77 -1.07
CA SER A 533 -29.91 -17.41 -1.65
C SER A 533 -31.09 -16.60 -1.13
N LEU A 534 -31.02 -15.28 -1.26
CA LEU A 534 -32.11 -14.41 -0.84
C LEU A 534 -33.30 -14.59 -1.76
N PRO A 535 -34.51 -14.84 -1.21
CA PRO A 535 -35.72 -14.93 -2.01
C PRO A 535 -36.14 -13.54 -2.51
N ILE A 536 -36.88 -13.50 -3.60
CA ILE A 536 -37.56 -12.27 -4.02
C ILE A 536 -38.78 -12.08 -3.13
N LEU A 537 -38.84 -10.97 -2.38
CA LEU A 537 -40.01 -10.63 -1.58
C LEU A 537 -41.02 -9.86 -2.43
N GLN A 538 -42.26 -10.28 -2.42
CA GLN A 538 -43.36 -9.69 -3.16
C GLN A 538 -44.50 -9.29 -2.22
N VAL A 539 -45.12 -8.16 -2.49
CA VAL A 539 -46.33 -7.72 -1.78
C VAL A 539 -47.54 -8.20 -2.57
N ASN A 540 -48.37 -9.05 -1.95
CA ASN A 540 -49.62 -9.54 -2.51
C ASN A 540 -50.79 -8.80 -1.85
N ALA A 541 -51.64 -8.19 -2.66
CA ALA A 541 -52.83 -7.49 -2.23
C ALA A 541 -53.87 -7.51 -3.36
N THR A 542 -55.16 -7.24 -3.03
CA THR A 542 -56.24 -7.19 -4.04
C THR A 542 -55.97 -6.04 -5.05
N THR A 543 -55.38 -4.94 -4.59
CA THR A 543 -54.96 -3.82 -5.47
C THR A 543 -53.57 -3.32 -5.02
N GLY A 544 -52.85 -2.66 -5.93
CA GLY A 544 -51.53 -2.07 -5.67
C GLY A 544 -50.44 -2.75 -6.50
N SER A 545 -49.32 -2.02 -6.69
CA SER A 545 -48.19 -2.52 -7.47
C SER A 545 -46.91 -1.76 -7.18
N ALA A 546 -45.83 -2.31 -7.74
CA ALA A 546 -44.49 -1.68 -7.78
C ALA A 546 -43.73 -1.56 -6.45
N ALA A 547 -44.16 -2.21 -5.35
CA ALA A 547 -43.32 -2.30 -4.17
C ALA A 547 -42.05 -3.11 -4.45
N GLN A 548 -40.95 -2.61 -3.98
CA GLN A 548 -39.63 -3.29 -4.07
C GLN A 548 -39.07 -3.45 -2.66
N LEU A 549 -38.99 -4.68 -2.20
CA LEU A 549 -38.52 -5.09 -0.89
C LEU A 549 -37.15 -5.79 -1.04
N ILE A 550 -36.19 -5.37 -0.24
CA ILE A 550 -34.84 -5.92 -0.23
C ILE A 550 -34.63 -6.73 1.04
N PRO A 551 -34.68 -8.07 0.96
CA PRO A 551 -34.32 -8.92 2.09
C PRO A 551 -32.81 -8.94 2.30
N ALA A 552 -32.39 -9.23 3.53
CA ALA A 552 -31.00 -9.54 3.87
C ALA A 552 -30.99 -10.80 4.76
N PHE A 553 -29.86 -11.48 4.87
CA PHE A 553 -29.69 -12.54 5.84
C PHE A 553 -29.54 -11.96 7.25
N ALA A 554 -30.17 -12.59 8.25
CA ALA A 554 -30.09 -12.21 9.66
C ALA A 554 -28.67 -12.34 10.22
N ASN A 555 -27.86 -13.22 9.62
CA ASN A 555 -26.46 -13.42 9.96
C ASN A 555 -25.59 -13.22 8.70
N PRO A 556 -25.03 -12.03 8.51
CA PRO A 556 -24.22 -11.73 7.32
C PRO A 556 -22.90 -12.50 7.23
N GLN A 557 -22.60 -13.39 8.21
CA GLN A 557 -21.38 -14.18 8.27
C GLN A 557 -21.42 -15.51 7.50
N THR A 558 -22.45 -15.80 6.73
CA THR A 558 -22.44 -16.93 5.80
C THR A 558 -22.08 -16.43 4.40
N PRO A 559 -20.79 -16.42 4.02
CA PRO A 559 -20.42 -15.95 2.69
C PRO A 559 -21.05 -16.82 1.64
N ILE A 560 -21.50 -16.17 0.57
CA ILE A 560 -21.93 -16.83 -0.66
C ILE A 560 -20.68 -17.51 -1.25
N PHE A 561 -20.78 -18.75 -1.72
CA PHE A 561 -19.62 -19.46 -2.25
C PHE A 561 -18.93 -18.73 -3.41
N LYS A 562 -19.69 -18.06 -4.29
CA LYS A 562 -19.14 -17.24 -5.38
C LYS A 562 -18.22 -16.12 -4.93
N ASP A 563 -18.45 -15.56 -3.75
CA ASP A 563 -17.63 -14.50 -3.20
C ASP A 563 -16.41 -15.03 -2.42
N SER A 564 -16.37 -16.36 -2.20
CA SER A 564 -15.41 -16.99 -1.29
C SER A 564 -14.50 -17.99 -1.97
N PHE A 565 -14.87 -18.52 -3.13
CA PHE A 565 -14.15 -19.56 -3.84
C PHE A 565 -14.09 -19.26 -5.34
N SER A 566 -12.92 -19.46 -5.91
CA SER A 566 -12.66 -19.41 -7.35
C SER A 566 -12.19 -20.76 -7.86
N THR A 567 -12.34 -21.01 -9.17
CA THR A 567 -11.78 -22.21 -9.81
C THR A 567 -10.27 -22.27 -9.58
N GLY A 568 -9.79 -23.42 -9.12
CA GLY A 568 -8.38 -23.64 -8.77
C GLY A 568 -8.06 -23.48 -7.29
N ASP A 569 -8.92 -22.84 -6.48
CA ASP A 569 -8.72 -22.70 -5.04
C ASP A 569 -8.69 -24.07 -4.34
N TYR A 570 -7.90 -24.20 -3.28
CA TYR A 570 -7.96 -25.36 -2.42
C TYR A 570 -9.12 -25.26 -1.46
N VAL A 571 -9.87 -26.35 -1.33
CA VAL A 571 -11.00 -26.47 -0.41
C VAL A 571 -10.77 -27.64 0.54
N LEU A 572 -10.94 -27.38 1.83
CA LEU A 572 -10.89 -28.38 2.89
C LEU A 572 -12.26 -28.53 3.51
N VAL A 573 -12.78 -29.76 3.55
CA VAL A 573 -14.00 -30.12 4.29
C VAL A 573 -13.62 -31.07 5.42
N THR A 574 -14.06 -30.75 6.63
CA THR A 574 -13.75 -31.57 7.81
C THR A 574 -14.98 -31.90 8.64
N LYS A 575 -15.03 -33.12 9.22
CA LYS A 575 -16.04 -33.55 10.18
C LYS A 575 -15.39 -34.52 11.16
N GLY A 576 -15.06 -34.04 12.36
CA GLY A 576 -14.31 -34.86 13.31
C GLY A 576 -12.94 -35.25 12.76
N SER A 577 -12.67 -36.54 12.67
CA SER A 577 -11.43 -37.07 12.04
C SER A 577 -11.47 -37.19 10.52
N ASN A 578 -12.65 -37.02 9.90
CA ASN A 578 -12.77 -37.12 8.45
C ASN A 578 -12.31 -35.84 7.78
N ILE A 579 -11.48 -35.97 6.74
CA ILE A 579 -10.89 -34.87 5.98
C ILE A 579 -11.09 -35.14 4.49
N PHE A 580 -11.56 -34.10 3.78
CA PHE A 580 -11.64 -34.08 2.33
C PHE A 580 -10.96 -32.81 1.82
N LEU A 581 -9.82 -32.99 1.17
CA LEU A 581 -9.07 -31.92 0.51
C LEU A 581 -9.17 -32.08 -0.99
N SER A 582 -9.54 -31.02 -1.68
CA SER A 582 -9.62 -30.99 -3.15
C SER A 582 -9.34 -29.59 -3.66
N THR A 583 -9.33 -29.42 -4.97
CA THR A 583 -9.40 -28.11 -5.60
C THR A 583 -10.79 -27.85 -6.16
N VAL A 584 -11.18 -26.60 -6.23
CA VAL A 584 -12.47 -26.17 -6.81
C VAL A 584 -12.36 -26.26 -8.33
N SER A 585 -13.22 -27.05 -8.96
CA SER A 585 -13.32 -27.11 -10.42
C SER A 585 -14.33 -26.11 -10.97
N ASN A 586 -15.40 -25.82 -10.20
CA ASN A 586 -16.43 -24.86 -10.56
C ASN A 586 -17.24 -24.42 -9.32
N VAL A 587 -17.79 -23.20 -9.37
CA VAL A 587 -18.78 -22.70 -8.41
C VAL A 587 -20.07 -22.38 -9.17
N PRO A 588 -20.89 -23.40 -9.46
CA PRO A 588 -22.05 -23.26 -10.33
C PRO A 588 -23.14 -22.38 -9.71
N GLN A 589 -23.23 -22.36 -8.38
CA GLN A 589 -24.26 -21.65 -7.62
C GLN A 589 -23.70 -21.13 -6.28
N ASP A 590 -24.40 -20.17 -5.67
CA ASP A 590 -24.00 -19.56 -4.40
C ASP A 590 -23.92 -20.53 -3.21
N TYR A 591 -24.53 -21.68 -3.35
CA TYR A 591 -24.60 -22.72 -2.31
C TYR A 591 -23.94 -24.03 -2.73
N GLN A 592 -23.24 -24.09 -3.87
CA GLN A 592 -22.67 -25.32 -4.40
C GLN A 592 -21.25 -25.08 -4.96
N ILE A 593 -20.33 -25.95 -4.59
CA ILE A 593 -19.00 -26.08 -5.17
C ILE A 593 -18.90 -27.45 -5.84
N THR A 594 -18.29 -27.48 -7.01
CA THR A 594 -17.84 -28.73 -7.63
C THR A 594 -16.33 -28.84 -7.43
N ALA A 595 -15.88 -29.90 -6.76
CA ALA A 595 -14.47 -30.19 -6.55
C ALA A 595 -13.87 -30.99 -7.72
N THR A 596 -12.56 -31.04 -7.83
CA THR A 596 -11.88 -31.84 -8.87
C THR A 596 -11.85 -33.33 -8.56
N THR A 597 -11.99 -33.71 -7.28
CA THR A 597 -12.03 -35.10 -6.81
C THR A 597 -13.29 -35.39 -6.03
N ASN A 598 -13.70 -36.66 -5.96
CA ASN A 598 -14.82 -37.09 -5.17
C ASN A 598 -14.51 -37.09 -3.67
N ALA A 599 -15.53 -36.80 -2.86
CA ALA A 599 -15.40 -36.87 -1.41
C ALA A 599 -15.17 -38.34 -0.96
N LEU A 600 -14.38 -38.47 0.11
CA LEU A 600 -13.96 -39.77 0.67
C LEU A 600 -14.93 -40.28 1.75
N PHE A 601 -15.87 -39.44 2.19
CA PHE A 601 -16.84 -39.74 3.23
C PHE A 601 -18.20 -39.06 2.94
N THR A 602 -19.23 -39.53 3.59
CA THR A 602 -20.56 -38.90 3.58
C THR A 602 -20.81 -38.29 4.95
N ALA A 603 -21.08 -36.98 5.02
CA ALA A 603 -21.49 -36.31 6.23
C ALA A 603 -22.24 -35.01 5.93
N ILE A 604 -23.05 -34.59 6.91
CA ILE A 604 -23.72 -33.28 6.92
C ILE A 604 -23.13 -32.38 8.01
N ASP A 605 -23.39 -31.08 7.95
CA ASP A 605 -22.85 -30.10 8.90
C ASP A 605 -21.33 -30.22 9.06
N CYS A 606 -20.62 -30.33 7.95
CA CYS A 606 -19.16 -30.30 7.90
C CYS A 606 -18.67 -28.86 7.89
N ASP A 607 -17.49 -28.65 8.43
CA ASP A 607 -16.79 -27.39 8.25
C ASP A 607 -16.12 -27.36 6.89
N ILE A 608 -16.20 -26.21 6.19
CA ILE A 608 -15.51 -25.96 4.94
C ILE A 608 -14.63 -24.73 5.06
N SER A 609 -13.43 -24.81 4.49
CA SER A 609 -12.46 -23.70 4.50
C SER A 609 -11.85 -23.51 3.12
N ALA A 610 -11.66 -22.26 2.73
CA ALA A 610 -10.74 -21.89 1.65
C ALA A 610 -9.31 -21.94 2.18
N LEU A 611 -8.40 -22.51 1.40
CA LEU A 611 -7.01 -22.68 1.78
C LEU A 611 -6.10 -22.07 0.74
N VAL A 612 -5.00 -21.46 1.20
CA VAL A 612 -3.86 -21.08 0.40
C VAL A 612 -2.69 -22.01 0.70
N LEU A 613 -2.05 -22.53 -0.35
CA LEU A 613 -0.86 -23.33 -0.22
C LEU A 613 0.26 -22.46 0.38
N GLN A 614 0.79 -22.85 1.53
CA GLN A 614 1.87 -22.17 2.23
C GLN A 614 3.22 -22.82 1.96
N ALA A 615 3.28 -24.14 2.00
CA ALA A 615 4.50 -24.90 1.74
C ALA A 615 4.19 -26.28 1.16
N SER A 616 5.12 -26.81 0.37
CA SER A 616 5.04 -28.16 -0.15
C SER A 616 6.44 -28.76 -0.34
N GLY A 617 6.58 -30.08 -0.23
CA GLY A 617 7.82 -30.79 -0.48
C GLY A 617 7.56 -32.28 -0.71
N LYS A 618 8.50 -32.96 -1.36
CA LYS A 618 8.44 -34.39 -1.65
C LYS A 618 9.18 -35.18 -0.60
N ILE A 619 8.55 -36.19 0.00
CA ILE A 619 9.15 -37.05 1.01
C ILE A 619 10.26 -37.89 0.40
N THR A 620 11.47 -37.78 0.94
CA THR A 620 12.65 -38.58 0.55
C THR A 620 13.02 -39.63 1.59
N SER A 621 12.75 -39.36 2.87
CA SER A 621 12.95 -40.34 3.94
C SER A 621 11.93 -40.19 5.07
N ILE A 622 11.73 -41.24 5.81
CA ILE A 622 10.83 -41.29 6.97
C ILE A 622 11.56 -42.02 8.09
N SER A 623 11.63 -41.41 9.27
CA SER A 623 12.09 -42.01 10.49
C SER A 623 11.04 -41.82 11.60
N ALA A 624 11.27 -42.39 12.80
CA ALA A 624 10.28 -42.32 13.87
C ALA A 624 9.96 -40.85 14.26
N GLY A 625 8.76 -40.37 13.84
CA GLY A 625 8.31 -39.00 14.11
C GLY A 625 8.93 -37.90 13.25
N GLN A 626 9.70 -38.25 12.21
CA GLN A 626 10.36 -37.29 11.33
C GLN A 626 10.16 -37.67 9.85
N ILE A 627 9.92 -36.69 9.00
CA ILE A 627 9.96 -36.84 7.54
C ILE A 627 10.94 -35.85 6.95
N THR A 628 11.79 -36.32 6.04
CA THR A 628 12.69 -35.44 5.25
C THR A 628 12.04 -35.16 3.91
N LEU A 629 11.97 -33.88 3.55
CA LEU A 629 11.42 -33.40 2.29
C LEU A 629 12.52 -32.86 1.39
N SER A 630 12.38 -33.05 0.07
CA SER A 630 13.21 -32.40 -0.96
C SER A 630 12.39 -31.49 -1.85
N ASN A 631 13.06 -30.59 -2.59
CA ASN A 631 12.44 -29.61 -3.48
C ASN A 631 11.31 -28.84 -2.78
N VAL A 632 11.62 -28.32 -1.61
CA VAL A 632 10.63 -27.67 -0.76
C VAL A 632 10.37 -26.25 -1.25
N ALA A 633 9.09 -25.98 -1.60
CA ALA A 633 8.58 -24.66 -1.91
C ALA A 633 7.85 -24.11 -0.67
N GLY A 634 8.06 -22.82 -0.36
CA GLY A 634 7.45 -22.17 0.79
C GLY A 634 8.07 -22.58 2.12
N ILE A 635 7.49 -22.09 3.21
CA ILE A 635 8.02 -22.30 4.57
C ILE A 635 6.98 -23.02 5.42
N PHE A 636 7.36 -24.18 5.93
CA PHE A 636 6.57 -24.92 6.89
C PHE A 636 6.60 -24.21 8.25
N THR A 637 5.48 -24.18 8.95
CA THR A 637 5.30 -23.52 10.26
C THR A 637 4.98 -24.56 11.33
N GLU A 638 5.68 -24.46 12.47
CA GLU A 638 5.38 -25.28 13.66
C GLU A 638 3.94 -25.15 14.14
N GLY A 639 3.42 -26.21 14.75
CA GLY A 639 2.03 -26.25 15.22
C GLY A 639 0.98 -26.34 14.12
N SER A 640 1.37 -26.23 12.86
CA SER A 640 0.45 -26.30 11.72
C SER A 640 0.31 -27.73 11.19
N ARG A 641 -0.83 -28.00 10.60
CA ARG A 641 -1.14 -29.32 10.02
C ARG A 641 -0.53 -29.45 8.63
N VAL A 642 0.07 -30.62 8.36
CA VAL A 642 0.56 -31.04 7.05
C VAL A 642 -0.28 -32.21 6.52
N ILE A 643 -0.41 -32.31 5.20
CA ILE A 643 -1.23 -33.31 4.52
C ILE A 643 -0.41 -33.96 3.41
N GLY A 644 -0.34 -35.29 3.38
CA GLY A 644 0.21 -36.05 2.26
C GLY A 644 -0.83 -36.21 1.17
N LEU A 645 -0.51 -35.76 -0.06
CA LEU A 645 -1.48 -35.73 -1.17
C LEU A 645 -1.94 -37.12 -1.62
N THR A 646 -1.01 -38.08 -1.67
CA THR A 646 -1.32 -39.43 -2.16
C THR A 646 -1.74 -40.35 -1.01
N SER A 647 -1.14 -40.19 0.14
CA SER A 647 -1.43 -40.99 1.33
C SER A 647 -2.71 -40.53 2.06
N ASN A 648 -3.16 -39.26 1.89
CA ASN A 648 -4.17 -38.59 2.68
C ASN A 648 -3.88 -38.57 4.20
N VAL A 649 -2.63 -38.81 4.58
CA VAL A 649 -2.20 -38.76 5.97
C VAL A 649 -2.04 -37.34 6.40
N THR A 650 -2.50 -36.99 7.58
CA THR A 650 -2.28 -35.67 8.18
C THR A 650 -1.56 -35.79 9.51
N SER A 651 -0.72 -34.83 9.82
CA SER A 651 -0.07 -34.69 11.12
C SER A 651 0.15 -33.23 11.42
N VAL A 652 0.45 -32.89 12.66
CA VAL A 652 0.85 -31.53 13.07
C VAL A 652 2.36 -31.50 13.23
N ILE A 653 3.01 -30.44 12.74
CA ILE A 653 4.44 -30.21 12.98
C ILE A 653 4.61 -29.91 14.47
N ALA A 654 5.54 -30.61 15.13
CA ALA A 654 5.76 -30.45 16.57
C ALA A 654 6.26 -29.05 16.93
N THR A 655 5.86 -28.54 18.10
CA THR A 655 6.19 -27.19 18.60
C THR A 655 7.34 -27.14 19.58
N THR A 656 7.99 -28.29 19.92
CA THR A 656 9.07 -28.35 20.93
C THR A 656 10.18 -29.25 20.49
N ASN A 657 11.41 -28.72 20.64
CA ASN A 657 12.70 -29.42 20.51
C ASN A 657 13.04 -29.87 19.07
N ILE A 658 13.09 -28.91 18.15
CA ILE A 658 14.06 -29.04 17.09
C ILE A 658 15.41 -28.78 17.77
N THR A 659 16.04 -29.82 18.26
CA THR A 659 17.47 -29.75 18.56
C THR A 659 18.11 -29.44 17.22
N PRO A 660 18.91 -28.39 17.07
CA PRO A 660 19.65 -28.15 15.85
C PRO A 660 20.73 -29.23 15.75
N THR A 661 20.37 -30.42 15.33
CA THR A 661 21.29 -31.29 14.69
C THR A 661 21.58 -30.66 13.37
N ILE A 662 22.73 -29.98 13.31
CA ILE A 662 23.51 -29.57 12.14
C ILE A 662 22.91 -30.06 10.80
N GLN A 663 21.74 -29.69 10.49
CA GLN A 663 21.08 -29.98 9.24
C GLN A 663 20.19 -28.80 8.94
N VAL A 664 20.40 -28.23 7.84
CA VAL A 664 19.62 -27.41 6.93
C VAL A 664 18.19 -27.07 7.36
N ASN A 665 17.73 -27.38 8.54
CA ASN A 665 16.36 -27.73 8.86
C ASN A 665 15.64 -26.79 9.81
N ASP A 666 16.33 -25.81 10.35
CA ASP A 666 15.71 -24.74 11.12
C ASP A 666 14.89 -23.79 10.25
N ILE A 667 14.91 -23.98 8.95
CA ILE A 667 14.15 -23.21 7.97
C ILE A 667 12.64 -23.39 8.18
N ALA A 668 12.26 -24.56 8.68
CA ALA A 668 10.85 -24.89 8.85
C ALA A 668 10.22 -24.36 10.14
N ALA A 669 11.03 -24.10 11.18
CA ALA A 669 10.49 -23.99 12.52
C ALA A 669 10.34 -22.58 13.05
N SER A 670 11.09 -21.59 12.60
CA SER A 670 11.14 -20.30 13.27
C SER A 670 10.72 -19.09 12.42
N GLY A 671 10.44 -19.25 11.13
CA GLY A 671 10.17 -18.12 10.24
C GLY A 671 11.36 -17.18 10.03
N PHE A 672 12.51 -17.44 10.68
CA PHE A 672 13.72 -16.63 10.69
C PHE A 672 14.95 -17.45 10.38
N VAL A 673 15.05 -17.96 9.19
CA VAL A 673 16.29 -18.64 8.85
C VAL A 673 16.99 -17.89 7.75
N THR A 674 18.26 -17.67 8.00
CA THR A 674 19.20 -17.20 7.00
C THR A 674 19.77 -18.44 6.31
N PRO A 675 19.25 -18.84 5.14
CA PRO A 675 19.81 -19.96 4.39
C PRO A 675 21.23 -19.64 3.93
N THR A 676 22.09 -20.65 3.96
CA THR A 676 23.45 -20.58 3.42
C THR A 676 23.56 -21.40 2.15
N GLN A 677 24.17 -20.84 1.11
CA GLN A 677 24.35 -21.52 -0.19
C GLN A 677 25.72 -22.20 -0.31
N LEU A 678 26.55 -22.09 0.72
CA LEU A 678 27.83 -22.74 0.75
C LEU A 678 27.68 -24.27 0.79
N THR A 679 28.53 -24.99 0.03
CA THR A 679 28.66 -26.44 0.16
C THR A 679 29.43 -26.76 1.40
N ARG A 680 28.95 -27.69 2.22
CA ARG A 680 29.58 -28.16 3.45
C ARG A 680 30.21 -29.53 3.22
N LEU A 681 31.49 -29.63 3.57
CA LEU A 681 32.29 -30.86 3.47
C LEU A 681 32.80 -31.25 4.87
N ILE A 682 32.55 -32.49 5.29
CA ILE A 682 32.92 -32.98 6.61
C ILE A 682 34.01 -34.05 6.43
N GLY A 683 35.13 -33.83 7.10
CA GLY A 683 36.28 -34.74 7.07
C GLY A 683 37.19 -34.54 8.27
N THR A 684 38.45 -34.83 8.12
CA THR A 684 39.47 -34.71 9.19
C THR A 684 40.59 -33.81 8.71
N PHE A 685 40.94 -32.79 9.51
CA PHE A 685 42.14 -32.00 9.26
C PHE A 685 43.34 -32.68 9.92
N PRO A 686 44.37 -33.03 9.20
CA PRO A 686 45.62 -33.54 9.78
C PRO A 686 46.25 -32.47 10.69
N ALA A 687 46.83 -32.87 11.81
CA ALA A 687 47.50 -31.98 12.73
C ALA A 687 48.53 -31.11 12.00
N GLY A 688 48.38 -29.77 12.08
CA GLY A 688 49.28 -28.82 11.41
C GLY A 688 48.96 -28.54 9.94
N ALA A 689 47.86 -29.08 9.39
CA ALA A 689 47.44 -28.89 8.00
C ALA A 689 46.08 -28.17 7.91
N GLU A 690 45.73 -27.44 8.94
CA GLU A 690 44.36 -26.85 9.09
C GLU A 690 44.24 -25.41 8.53
N THR A 691 45.35 -24.83 8.06
CA THR A 691 45.38 -23.40 7.66
C THR A 691 45.20 -23.26 6.17
N PHE A 692 43.95 -23.28 5.73
CA PHE A 692 43.60 -22.85 4.39
C PHE A 692 43.65 -21.33 4.30
N ASN A 693 44.05 -20.80 3.13
CA ASN A 693 43.99 -19.37 2.87
C ASN A 693 42.56 -19.01 2.42
N GLU A 694 42.07 -17.87 2.89
CA GLU A 694 40.79 -17.34 2.44
C GLU A 694 40.78 -17.22 0.89
N ASP A 695 39.67 -17.57 0.28
CA ASP A 695 39.44 -17.53 -1.16
C ASP A 695 40.32 -18.44 -2.02
N GLU A 696 41.20 -19.25 -1.43
CA GLU A 696 42.04 -20.14 -2.24
C GLU A 696 41.23 -21.21 -2.97
N VAL A 697 41.72 -21.60 -4.12
CA VAL A 697 41.19 -22.75 -4.86
C VAL A 697 41.56 -24.03 -4.14
N ILE A 698 40.56 -24.82 -3.79
CA ILE A 698 40.72 -26.18 -3.28
C ILE A 698 40.42 -27.20 -4.38
N LYS A 699 41.05 -28.36 -4.35
CA LYS A 699 40.74 -29.43 -5.29
C LYS A 699 40.81 -30.81 -4.65
N GLN A 700 40.02 -31.72 -5.22
CA GLN A 700 40.15 -33.19 -5.01
C GLN A 700 40.44 -33.84 -6.36
N THR A 701 41.47 -34.74 -6.40
CA THR A 701 41.92 -35.40 -7.62
C THR A 701 41.67 -36.90 -7.59
N GLY A 702 41.81 -37.58 -8.70
CA GLY A 702 41.70 -39.04 -8.82
C GLY A 702 40.25 -39.55 -8.69
N LEU A 703 39.25 -38.74 -9.11
CA LEU A 703 37.85 -39.11 -9.03
C LEU A 703 37.48 -40.13 -10.12
N VAL A 704 36.54 -41.02 -9.80
CA VAL A 704 36.11 -42.10 -10.72
C VAL A 704 35.41 -41.55 -11.95
N SER A 705 34.63 -40.47 -11.79
CA SER A 705 33.80 -39.90 -12.87
C SER A 705 34.42 -38.66 -13.54
N TYR A 706 35.35 -37.99 -12.85
CA TYR A 706 35.96 -36.73 -13.29
C TYR A 706 37.44 -36.71 -12.89
N ALA A 707 38.22 -35.96 -13.66
CA ALA A 707 39.64 -35.82 -13.35
C ALA A 707 39.90 -35.12 -12.02
N GLU A 708 39.03 -34.13 -11.69
CA GLU A 708 39.12 -33.38 -10.45
C GLU A 708 37.78 -32.67 -10.10
N ALA A 709 37.58 -32.39 -8.81
CA ALA A 709 36.57 -31.40 -8.32
C ALA A 709 37.31 -30.20 -7.73
N ARG A 710 36.74 -29.02 -7.90
CA ARG A 710 37.29 -27.75 -7.40
C ARG A 710 36.24 -26.94 -6.66
N GLY A 711 36.67 -26.02 -5.79
CA GLY A 711 35.86 -25.01 -5.14
C GLY A 711 36.74 -23.90 -4.59
N ALA A 712 36.14 -22.82 -4.09
CA ALA A 712 36.85 -21.78 -3.37
C ALA A 712 36.59 -21.96 -1.86
N PHE A 713 37.68 -22.00 -1.07
CA PHE A 713 37.57 -22.09 0.39
C PHE A 713 36.93 -20.84 0.97
N HIS A 714 35.97 -21.01 1.85
CA HIS A 714 35.31 -19.90 2.52
C HIS A 714 35.63 -19.85 4.02
N SER A 715 35.37 -20.92 4.77
CA SER A 715 35.60 -20.95 6.23
C SER A 715 35.55 -22.35 6.79
N ILE A 716 35.93 -22.47 8.06
CA ILE A 716 35.80 -23.68 8.87
C ILE A 716 34.80 -23.40 10.01
N ALA A 717 34.00 -24.40 10.38
CA ALA A 717 33.07 -24.37 11.50
C ALA A 717 32.20 -23.09 11.57
N LEU A 718 31.43 -22.82 10.52
CA LEU A 718 30.62 -21.62 10.40
C LEU A 718 29.39 -21.61 11.32
N VAL A 719 28.75 -22.77 11.49
CA VAL A 719 27.49 -22.90 12.25
C VAL A 719 27.80 -23.31 13.68
N GLY A 720 27.17 -22.66 14.66
CA GLY A 720 27.35 -23.02 16.08
C GLY A 720 26.96 -24.48 16.31
N GLY A 721 27.93 -25.30 16.79
CA GLY A 721 27.78 -26.73 16.95
C GLY A 721 28.47 -27.58 15.88
N ASP A 722 28.98 -26.96 14.80
CA ASP A 722 29.88 -27.64 13.88
C ASP A 722 31.21 -27.99 14.62
N ASN A 723 31.70 -29.17 14.36
CA ASN A 723 33.04 -29.52 14.79
C ASN A 723 34.07 -28.83 13.87
N ASN A 724 35.31 -28.68 14.36
CA ASN A 724 36.44 -28.16 13.58
C ASN A 724 36.83 -29.06 12.36
N ASP A 725 36.04 -30.07 12.05
CA ASP A 725 36.17 -30.98 10.93
C ASP A 725 35.29 -30.57 9.71
N THR A 726 34.59 -29.43 9.76
CA THR A 726 33.68 -28.96 8.75
C THR A 726 34.26 -27.81 7.94
N MET A 727 34.34 -27.98 6.63
CA MET A 727 34.78 -26.97 5.65
C MET A 727 33.60 -26.45 4.84
N TYR A 728 33.52 -25.12 4.66
CA TYR A 728 32.56 -24.45 3.80
C TYR A 728 33.25 -23.93 2.53
N ILE A 729 32.63 -24.17 1.39
CA ILE A 729 33.14 -23.77 0.08
C ILE A 729 32.07 -23.15 -0.82
N SER A 730 32.49 -22.26 -1.72
CA SER A 730 31.69 -21.72 -2.82
C SER A 730 32.27 -22.12 -4.19
N ASN A 731 31.68 -21.62 -5.27
CA ASN A 731 32.18 -21.77 -6.66
C ASN A 731 32.54 -23.21 -7.01
N LYS A 732 31.65 -24.14 -6.70
CA LYS A 732 31.89 -25.56 -6.88
C LYS A 732 31.90 -25.95 -8.35
N PHE A 733 32.99 -26.49 -8.81
CA PHE A 733 33.13 -27.16 -10.12
C PHE A 733 33.23 -28.67 -9.92
N SER A 734 32.33 -29.42 -10.54
CA SER A 734 32.21 -30.86 -10.40
C SER A 734 31.80 -31.30 -8.98
N THR A 735 31.84 -32.58 -8.71
CA THR A 735 31.35 -33.19 -7.45
C THR A 735 32.49 -33.77 -6.65
N PHE A 736 32.66 -33.30 -5.42
CA PHE A 736 33.53 -33.93 -4.45
C PHE A 736 33.02 -35.33 -4.11
N ASN A 737 33.89 -36.33 -4.10
CA ASN A 737 33.52 -37.69 -3.77
C ASN A 737 33.84 -37.97 -2.30
N LEU A 738 32.96 -38.72 -1.62
CA LEU A 738 33.27 -39.24 -0.32
C LEU A 738 34.54 -40.08 -0.38
N ASP A 739 35.41 -39.94 0.58
CA ASP A 739 36.71 -40.57 0.65
C ASP A 739 37.03 -40.95 2.14
N PRO A 740 36.24 -41.86 2.73
CA PRO A 740 36.43 -42.21 4.15
C PRO A 740 37.80 -42.83 4.45
N ASP A 741 38.44 -43.35 3.42
CA ASP A 741 39.78 -43.99 3.53
C ASP A 741 40.94 -42.99 3.42
N GLY A 742 40.69 -41.74 3.08
CA GLY A 742 41.67 -40.66 3.01
C GLY A 742 42.67 -40.75 1.86
N VAL A 743 42.33 -41.49 0.82
CA VAL A 743 43.19 -41.68 -0.37
C VAL A 743 43.19 -40.48 -1.31
N ARG A 744 42.14 -39.66 -1.24
CA ARG A 744 41.90 -38.52 -2.11
C ARG A 744 41.56 -37.27 -1.30
N PRO A 745 42.52 -36.69 -0.61
CA PRO A 745 42.29 -35.51 0.20
C PRO A 745 41.87 -34.32 -0.67
N ILE A 746 41.20 -33.41 -0.05
CA ILE A 746 40.95 -32.08 -0.61
C ILE A 746 42.12 -31.18 -0.23
N ILE A 747 42.77 -30.56 -1.20
CA ILE A 747 44.03 -29.84 -1.00
C ILE A 747 43.82 -28.37 -1.40
N GLY A 748 44.25 -27.45 -0.55
CA GLY A 748 44.40 -26.02 -0.86
C GLY A 748 45.56 -25.82 -1.82
N LEU A 749 45.35 -25.16 -2.95
CA LEU A 749 46.38 -25.03 -4.00
C LEU A 749 47.48 -24.04 -3.61
N THR A 750 47.22 -23.10 -2.72
CA THR A 750 48.16 -22.08 -2.28
C THR A 750 48.77 -22.44 -0.92
N SER A 751 47.94 -22.89 0.01
CA SER A 751 48.37 -23.22 1.37
C SER A 751 49.03 -24.62 1.47
N GLY A 752 48.63 -25.54 0.60
CA GLY A 752 48.91 -26.96 0.75
C GLY A 752 48.17 -27.65 1.91
N ALA A 753 47.27 -26.95 2.58
CA ALA A 753 46.38 -27.47 3.60
C ALA A 753 45.50 -28.61 3.08
N GLN A 754 45.10 -29.52 3.92
CA GLN A 754 44.38 -30.74 3.54
C GLN A 754 43.16 -30.98 4.43
N LEU A 755 42.04 -31.38 3.81
CA LEU A 755 40.91 -32.06 4.44
C LEU A 755 40.92 -33.51 3.96
N GLN A 756 41.10 -34.46 4.87
CA GLN A 756 41.14 -35.89 4.63
C GLN A 756 39.89 -36.60 5.10
N ASN A 757 39.71 -37.84 4.73
CA ASN A 757 38.63 -38.72 5.18
C ASN A 757 37.27 -38.06 5.00
N LEU A 758 36.95 -37.54 3.78
CA LEU A 758 35.67 -36.91 3.53
C LEU A 758 34.54 -37.91 3.75
N THR A 759 33.85 -37.78 4.88
CA THR A 759 32.78 -38.69 5.32
C THR A 759 31.39 -38.21 4.85
N ASN A 760 31.15 -36.89 4.81
CA ASN A 760 29.90 -36.32 4.44
C ASN A 760 30.04 -35.05 3.58
N LYS A 761 29.07 -34.79 2.77
CA LYS A 761 28.94 -33.54 1.99
C LYS A 761 27.49 -33.11 1.94
N TYR A 762 27.25 -31.83 2.07
CA TYR A 762 25.92 -31.24 2.02
C TYR A 762 25.93 -30.10 1.01
N PRO A 763 24.96 -30.05 0.10
CA PRO A 763 24.80 -28.91 -0.81
C PRO A 763 24.35 -27.68 -0.06
N GLY A 764 24.35 -26.53 -0.71
CA GLY A 764 23.67 -25.33 -0.18
C GLY A 764 22.18 -25.54 0.02
N ASP A 765 21.59 -24.64 0.78
CA ASP A 765 20.19 -24.74 1.22
C ASP A 765 19.19 -24.58 0.08
N PHE A 766 19.55 -23.85 -0.98
CA PHE A 766 18.70 -23.72 -2.15
C PHE A 766 19.08 -24.69 -3.28
N VAL A 767 18.07 -25.19 -3.97
CA VAL A 767 18.25 -25.94 -5.23
C VAL A 767 18.76 -24.99 -6.31
N VAL A 768 19.94 -25.26 -6.84
CA VAL A 768 20.56 -24.43 -7.88
C VAL A 768 19.63 -24.31 -9.10
N GLY A 769 19.44 -23.10 -9.58
CA GLY A 769 18.56 -22.80 -10.71
C GLY A 769 17.07 -22.84 -10.41
N SER A 770 16.66 -22.96 -9.14
CA SER A 770 15.26 -22.87 -8.74
C SER A 770 14.86 -21.42 -8.42
N GLY A 771 13.58 -21.10 -8.57
CA GLY A 771 13.11 -19.73 -8.33
C GLY A 771 13.50 -18.75 -9.45
N GLN A 772 13.40 -17.47 -9.16
CA GLN A 772 13.67 -16.39 -10.12
C GLN A 772 14.59 -15.35 -9.47
N VAL A 773 15.74 -15.12 -10.05
CA VAL A 773 16.63 -14.01 -9.69
C VAL A 773 16.08 -12.75 -10.34
N LEU A 774 15.66 -11.77 -9.54
CA LEU A 774 15.00 -10.55 -9.99
C LEU A 774 15.94 -9.35 -10.05
N TYR A 775 16.97 -9.35 -9.23
CA TYR A 775 17.93 -8.26 -9.13
C TYR A 775 19.32 -8.80 -8.75
N ILE A 776 20.34 -8.23 -9.37
CA ILE A 776 21.74 -8.50 -9.08
C ILE A 776 22.48 -7.17 -9.11
N GLU A 777 23.30 -6.91 -8.09
CA GLU A 777 24.19 -5.77 -8.02
C GLU A 777 25.59 -6.22 -7.60
N ASN A 778 26.60 -5.81 -8.34
CA ASN A 778 27.98 -6.00 -7.98
C ASN A 778 28.49 -4.78 -7.20
N LEU A 779 29.19 -5.02 -6.11
CA LEU A 779 29.62 -4.01 -5.13
C LEU A 779 31.13 -4.06 -4.93
N ASP A 780 31.69 -2.99 -4.41
CA ASP A 780 33.00 -3.04 -3.75
C ASP A 780 32.95 -4.05 -2.60
N ALA A 781 34.12 -4.61 -2.24
CA ALA A 781 34.20 -5.55 -1.14
C ALA A 781 33.64 -4.98 0.17
N ILE A 782 32.66 -5.62 0.74
CA ILE A 782 32.10 -5.28 2.04
C ILE A 782 32.59 -6.29 3.08
N THR A 783 33.51 -5.86 3.93
CA THR A 783 34.05 -6.66 5.01
C THR A 783 33.08 -6.64 6.20
N ARG A 784 32.66 -7.80 6.64
CA ARG A 784 31.83 -7.95 7.83
C ARG A 784 32.65 -7.94 9.10
N ALA A 785 32.06 -7.53 10.20
CA ALA A 785 32.67 -7.56 11.52
C ALA A 785 31.69 -8.15 12.54
N GLY A 786 32.17 -8.99 13.45
CA GLY A 786 31.37 -9.77 14.38
C GLY A 786 30.46 -8.98 15.35
N ASN A 787 30.70 -7.70 15.50
CA ASN A 787 29.91 -6.81 16.37
C ASN A 787 29.08 -5.76 15.59
N LYS A 788 28.99 -5.88 14.27
CA LYS A 788 28.25 -4.96 13.41
C LYS A 788 27.05 -5.65 12.75
N SER A 789 26.15 -4.85 12.26
CA SER A 789 25.04 -5.28 11.42
C SER A 789 25.04 -4.48 10.12
N GLU A 790 24.66 -5.13 9.04
CA GLU A 790 24.52 -4.52 7.72
C GLU A 790 23.05 -4.38 7.38
N ILE A 791 22.66 -3.25 6.79
CA ILE A 791 21.32 -3.04 6.22
C ILE A 791 21.50 -2.99 4.71
N ILE A 792 20.94 -3.96 4.03
CA ILE A 792 20.88 -3.99 2.56
C ILE A 792 19.54 -3.42 2.13
N LYS A 793 19.57 -2.41 1.26
CA LYS A 793 18.38 -1.75 0.69
C LYS A 793 18.48 -1.82 -0.83
N ILE A 794 17.52 -2.46 -1.45
CA ILE A 794 17.41 -2.57 -2.91
C ILE A 794 16.28 -1.66 -3.36
N ILE A 795 16.59 -0.73 -4.27
CA ILE A 795 15.59 0.14 -4.91
C ILE A 795 15.29 -0.42 -6.29
N LEU A 796 14.04 -0.80 -6.53
CA LEU A 796 13.55 -1.24 -7.84
C LEU A 796 12.67 -0.14 -8.42
N GLU A 797 12.85 0.16 -9.71
CA GLU A 797 12.03 1.13 -10.47
C GLU A 797 11.22 0.40 -11.53
N PHE A 798 9.95 0.73 -11.64
CA PHE A 798 8.97 0.14 -12.55
C PHE A 798 8.60 1.08 -13.67
#